data_0767866266b0ba1c867ea09fa47fca35
#
_entry.id   0767866266b0ba1c867ea09fa47fca35
#
_cell.length_a   1.000
_cell.length_b   1.000
_cell.length_c   1.000
_cell.angle_alpha   90.00
_cell.angle_beta   90.00
_cell.angle_gamma   90.00
#
_symmetry.space_group_name_H-M   'P 1'
#
loop_
_entity.id
_entity.type
_entity.pdbx_description
1 polymer ?
#
loop_
_entity_poly.entity_id
_entity_poly.type
_entity_poly.pdbx_seq_one_letter_code
_entity_poly.pdbx_strand_id
1 'polypeptide(L)'
;MSDNKKAADAAASASLQEEMDAVMRKYDRESATRIWAGKPKIVISVVMALFSVYCIWSTLFSTAALEIRLTAFLGLIVIMGYLTYPASKKHVHANRLPWYDIVIMVIGAAAFFYYCFNYSVLIKTLTSAAKMTPFLIAVGVAGILVLAELCRRCVGLPILVVVGALLVYTFVSMLNAGQTFQQVLSSVIYTLFFGTSGVLSTPVQVCAKFIAVFIIFGGFLERTGIASFFIDAANAIAGWTSGGPAKVAVISSALCGMVSGSSVGNTVTTGSVTIPMMKKTGYKPEFAGAVEAAASTGGQIMPPIMGAAAFLMAEYMGVTYGQVTLWAILPAVLYFGGIFISVHLEAKKLGLKGIPRSELPRFKYLIRNVYLLLPLVFLIWMVTANIRSLQFSAAIAILISIAVSLVGTICDASAEVRETKTGSVAGITAKKTGRMILDSLEAGGKGSITVAVACAMAGMIAGCITVTGLASKLISGVIAISSAIPNPTLSLLLALFLTMLCCIVLGMGVPTTANYCIMASTCAPILITLGIPKVAAHFFVFYFGIVADITPPVALAAYAGSAIAKSDPMKTGINATKLAIAAFIVPYIFAMNPSMLLMDQGVLAAIQVIITSCLGIFGIAAALEGYIVTRAPWWQRILLAAGGLCLIDPEFMTDVVGVAVIVVVIVLQIVLRKHSKPAAA
;
A
#
# COMPACT_ATOMS: atom_id res chain seq x y z
N MET A 1 -8.21 17.15 41.77
CA MET A 1 -9.04 16.32 40.89
C MET A 1 -8.60 16.37 39.41
N SER A 2 -8.09 17.50 38.89
CA SER A 2 -7.63 17.65 37.50
C SER A 2 -6.37 16.85 37.19
N ASP A 3 -5.41 16.79 38.12
CA ASP A 3 -4.12 16.10 37.93
C ASP A 3 -4.25 14.56 37.90
N ASN A 4 -5.13 14.00 38.74
CA ASN A 4 -5.42 12.56 38.71
C ASN A 4 -6.11 12.13 37.40
N LYS A 5 -6.95 12.98 36.81
CA LYS A 5 -7.58 12.71 35.53
C LYS A 5 -6.57 12.81 34.38
N LYS A 6 -5.70 13.82 34.38
CA LYS A 6 -4.60 13.96 33.39
C LYS A 6 -3.62 12.77 33.48
N ALA A 7 -3.29 12.29 34.68
CA ALA A 7 -2.44 11.12 34.88
C ALA A 7 -3.12 9.81 34.43
N ALA A 8 -4.42 9.65 34.67
CA ALA A 8 -5.19 8.48 34.21
C ALA A 8 -5.34 8.48 32.67
N ASP A 9 -5.60 9.63 32.05
CA ASP A 9 -5.69 9.76 30.61
C ASP A 9 -4.31 9.52 29.92
N ALA A 10 -3.22 9.97 30.54
CA ALA A 10 -1.86 9.68 30.06
C ALA A 10 -1.49 8.19 30.19
N ALA A 11 -1.88 7.53 31.31
CA ALA A 11 -1.66 6.10 31.47
C ALA A 11 -2.49 5.26 30.49
N ALA A 12 -3.75 5.66 30.24
CA ALA A 12 -4.62 5.01 29.26
C ALA A 12 -4.08 5.18 27.81
N SER A 13 -3.55 6.35 27.48
CA SER A 13 -2.93 6.58 26.17
C SER A 13 -1.63 5.79 25.98
N ALA A 14 -0.82 5.64 27.04
CA ALA A 14 0.39 4.82 27.01
C ALA A 14 0.08 3.32 26.84
N SER A 15 -0.92 2.80 27.54
CA SER A 15 -1.35 1.40 27.40
C SER A 15 -1.93 1.11 25.99
N LEU A 16 -2.67 2.05 25.41
CA LEU A 16 -3.18 1.93 24.06
C LEU A 16 -2.02 1.91 23.04
N GLN A 17 -1.01 2.78 23.23
CA GLN A 17 0.16 2.81 22.36
C GLN A 17 0.96 1.49 22.43
N GLU A 18 1.12 0.91 23.63
CA GLU A 18 1.76 -0.40 23.79
C GLU A 18 0.98 -1.52 23.11
N GLU A 19 -0.37 -1.55 23.22
CA GLU A 19 -1.21 -2.51 22.49
C GLU A 19 -1.06 -2.34 20.98
N MET A 20 -1.06 -1.11 20.46
CA MET A 20 -0.85 -0.81 19.04
C MET A 20 0.52 -1.28 18.56
N ASP A 21 1.57 -0.97 19.30
CA ASP A 21 2.94 -1.39 18.96
C ASP A 21 3.08 -2.93 18.98
N ALA A 22 2.40 -3.61 19.88
CA ALA A 22 2.38 -5.08 19.93
C ALA A 22 1.68 -5.68 18.70
N VAL A 23 0.55 -5.11 18.27
CA VAL A 23 -0.18 -5.52 17.06
C VAL A 23 0.67 -5.26 15.82
N MET A 24 1.27 -4.08 15.71
CA MET A 24 2.17 -3.74 14.62
C MET A 24 3.34 -4.72 14.51
N ARG A 25 4.06 -4.98 15.59
CA ARG A 25 5.18 -5.94 15.61
C ARG A 25 4.77 -7.36 15.22
N LYS A 26 3.53 -7.76 15.51
CA LYS A 26 3.02 -9.10 15.21
C LYS A 26 2.65 -9.27 13.74
N TYR A 27 1.93 -8.32 13.15
CA TYR A 27 1.34 -8.43 11.82
C TYR A 27 2.08 -7.63 10.76
N ASP A 28 2.72 -6.52 11.14
CA ASP A 28 3.58 -5.74 10.26
C ASP A 28 5.06 -6.08 10.51
N ARG A 29 5.71 -6.64 9.49
CA ARG A 29 7.13 -7.00 9.59
C ARG A 29 8.04 -5.78 9.58
N GLU A 30 7.61 -4.71 8.96
CA GLU A 30 8.34 -3.45 8.89
C GLU A 30 8.51 -2.82 10.28
N SER A 31 7.55 -3.05 11.18
CA SER A 31 7.56 -2.55 12.56
C SER A 31 8.36 -3.42 13.53
N ALA A 32 8.85 -4.60 13.11
CA ALA A 32 9.62 -5.51 13.98
C ALA A 32 11.09 -5.08 14.11
N THR A 33 11.33 -3.88 14.62
CA THR A 33 12.67 -3.27 14.74
C THR A 33 13.35 -3.55 16.08
N ARG A 34 14.68 -3.34 16.13
CA ARG A 34 15.48 -3.38 17.36
C ARG A 34 15.01 -2.31 18.34
N ILE A 35 15.18 -2.60 19.63
CA ILE A 35 14.86 -1.66 20.70
C ILE A 35 16.13 -0.90 21.07
N TRP A 36 16.16 0.38 20.73
CA TRP A 36 17.23 1.28 21.13
C TRP A 36 16.73 2.21 22.24
N ALA A 37 17.47 2.36 23.32
CA ALA A 37 17.12 3.21 24.46
C ALA A 37 18.31 4.09 24.88
N GLY A 38 18.03 5.25 25.49
CA GLY A 38 19.06 6.16 25.98
C GLY A 38 19.94 6.76 24.86
N LYS A 39 21.25 6.89 25.12
CA LYS A 39 22.22 7.47 24.18
C LYS A 39 22.31 6.73 22.84
N PRO A 40 22.35 5.37 22.77
CA PRO A 40 22.34 4.65 21.49
C PRO A 40 21.15 4.99 20.60
N LYS A 41 19.96 5.21 21.17
CA LYS A 41 18.78 5.63 20.41
C LYS A 41 19.04 6.95 19.66
N ILE A 42 19.63 7.94 20.34
CA ILE A 42 19.90 9.24 19.71
C ILE A 42 20.90 9.09 18.56
N VAL A 43 21.95 8.28 18.75
CA VAL A 43 22.94 8.04 17.68
C VAL A 43 22.29 7.40 16.47
N ILE A 44 21.48 6.35 16.67
CA ILE A 44 20.78 5.68 15.57
C ILE A 44 19.77 6.62 14.88
N SER A 45 19.02 7.42 15.65
CA SER A 45 18.10 8.41 15.09
C SER A 45 18.81 9.44 14.21
N VAL A 46 19.97 9.93 14.66
CA VAL A 46 20.80 10.88 13.87
C VAL A 46 21.34 10.20 12.61
N VAL A 47 21.83 8.97 12.70
CA VAL A 47 22.34 8.23 11.54
C VAL A 47 21.23 8.00 10.51
N MET A 48 20.01 7.64 10.95
CA MET A 48 18.84 7.50 10.08
C MET A 48 18.42 8.83 9.45
N ALA A 49 18.46 9.91 10.22
CA ALA A 49 18.17 11.26 9.71
C ALA A 49 19.20 11.68 8.65
N LEU A 50 20.47 11.43 8.87
CA LEU A 50 21.53 11.68 7.87
C LEU A 50 21.32 10.87 6.59
N PHE A 51 20.91 9.62 6.72
CA PHE A 51 20.54 8.80 5.55
C PHE A 51 19.37 9.42 4.77
N SER A 52 18.31 9.89 5.46
CA SER A 52 17.20 10.58 4.81
C SER A 52 17.63 11.85 4.10
N VAL A 53 18.50 12.65 4.73
CA VAL A 53 19.09 13.85 4.11
C VAL A 53 19.93 13.47 2.88
N TYR A 54 20.73 12.38 2.97
CA TYR A 54 21.46 11.85 1.83
C TYR A 54 20.53 11.46 0.68
N CYS A 55 19.41 10.79 0.94
CA CYS A 55 18.43 10.43 -0.09
C CYS A 55 17.87 11.67 -0.80
N ILE A 56 17.47 12.71 -0.06
CA ILE A 56 16.99 13.97 -0.62
C ILE A 56 18.10 14.65 -1.45
N TRP A 57 19.29 14.76 -0.90
CA TRP A 57 20.44 15.40 -1.58
C TRP A 57 20.83 14.64 -2.85
N SER A 58 20.98 13.31 -2.77
CA SER A 58 21.34 12.46 -3.91
C SER A 58 20.34 12.55 -5.06
N THR A 59 19.06 12.69 -4.70
CA THR A 59 17.97 12.77 -5.67
C THR A 59 17.91 14.13 -6.38
N LEU A 60 18.15 15.21 -5.65
CA LEU A 60 17.96 16.58 -6.16
C LEU A 60 19.24 17.17 -6.79
N PHE A 61 20.41 16.85 -6.26
CA PHE A 61 21.64 17.56 -6.58
C PHE A 61 22.76 16.67 -7.15
N SER A 62 22.70 15.33 -6.98
CA SER A 62 23.77 14.47 -7.45
C SER A 62 23.77 14.33 -8.98
N THR A 63 24.92 14.58 -9.60
CA THR A 63 25.18 14.37 -11.04
C THR A 63 25.97 13.09 -11.31
N ALA A 64 26.27 12.28 -10.28
CA ALA A 64 27.00 11.03 -10.42
C ALA A 64 26.22 10.02 -11.30
N ALA A 65 26.96 9.11 -11.94
CA ALA A 65 26.36 8.02 -12.73
C ALA A 65 25.33 7.25 -11.91
N LEU A 66 24.30 6.74 -12.60
CA LEU A 66 23.15 6.09 -11.96
C LEU A 66 23.62 4.93 -11.08
N GLU A 67 24.50 4.07 -11.59
CA GLU A 67 25.00 2.88 -10.90
C GLU A 67 25.77 3.24 -9.64
N ILE A 68 26.54 4.33 -9.62
CA ILE A 68 27.24 4.85 -8.44
C ILE A 68 26.20 5.24 -7.37
N ARG A 69 25.17 5.94 -7.77
CA ARG A 69 24.10 6.37 -6.85
C ARG A 69 23.34 5.20 -6.28
N LEU A 70 23.02 4.18 -7.11
CA LEU A 70 22.28 3.00 -6.68
C LEU A 70 23.09 2.10 -5.76
N THR A 71 24.38 1.89 -6.07
CA THR A 71 25.26 1.06 -5.23
C THR A 71 25.57 1.74 -3.90
N ALA A 72 25.79 3.06 -3.90
CA ALA A 72 25.90 3.84 -2.68
C ALA A 72 24.61 3.78 -1.82
N PHE A 73 23.46 3.95 -2.46
CA PHE A 73 22.15 3.84 -1.80
C PHE A 73 21.95 2.46 -1.15
N LEU A 74 22.18 1.37 -1.90
CA LEU A 74 22.05 0.00 -1.38
C LEU A 74 23.09 -0.32 -0.31
N GLY A 75 24.32 0.16 -0.43
CA GLY A 75 25.34 0.01 0.62
C GLY A 75 24.90 0.66 1.93
N LEU A 76 24.32 1.86 1.87
CA LEU A 76 23.73 2.53 3.03
C LEU A 76 22.49 1.79 3.55
N ILE A 77 21.61 1.30 2.68
CA ILE A 77 20.45 0.49 3.05
C ILE A 77 20.87 -0.77 3.81
N VAL A 78 21.94 -1.44 3.41
CA VAL A 78 22.47 -2.61 4.14
C VAL A 78 22.89 -2.21 5.54
N ILE A 79 23.66 -1.13 5.70
CA ILE A 79 24.09 -0.65 7.02
C ILE A 79 22.86 -0.32 7.89
N MET A 80 21.95 0.50 7.38
CA MET A 80 20.74 0.91 8.12
C MET A 80 19.85 -0.28 8.45
N GLY A 81 19.73 -1.23 7.53
CA GLY A 81 18.89 -2.41 7.67
C GLY A 81 19.37 -3.33 8.81
N TYR A 82 20.67 -3.62 8.89
CA TYR A 82 21.22 -4.45 9.97
C TYR A 82 21.23 -3.73 11.33
N LEU A 83 21.32 -2.41 11.34
CA LEU A 83 21.14 -1.61 12.55
C LEU A 83 19.68 -1.61 13.04
N THR A 84 18.72 -1.74 12.13
CA THR A 84 17.30 -1.65 12.44
C THR A 84 16.66 -3.01 12.71
N TYR A 85 16.95 -4.04 11.89
CA TYR A 85 16.23 -5.32 11.92
C TYR A 85 17.06 -6.43 12.59
N PRO A 86 16.54 -7.05 13.67
CA PRO A 86 17.21 -8.15 14.34
C PRO A 86 17.10 -9.45 13.54
N ALA A 87 18.03 -10.38 13.75
CA ALA A 87 18.01 -11.70 13.12
C ALA A 87 16.81 -12.54 13.57
N SER A 88 16.35 -12.39 14.82
CA SER A 88 15.20 -13.08 15.38
C SER A 88 14.28 -12.10 16.14
N LYS A 89 12.98 -12.20 15.90
CA LYS A 89 11.95 -11.41 16.60
C LYS A 89 11.76 -11.81 18.07
N LYS A 90 12.14 -13.05 18.44
CA LYS A 90 11.89 -13.63 19.76
C LYS A 90 12.92 -13.20 20.83
N HIS A 91 14.13 -12.80 20.42
CA HIS A 91 15.22 -12.49 21.32
C HIS A 91 15.78 -11.08 21.04
N VAL A 92 14.92 -10.08 21.20
CA VAL A 92 15.31 -8.68 21.02
C VAL A 92 15.70 -8.11 22.40
N HIS A 93 17.01 -7.97 22.64
CA HIS A 93 17.52 -7.25 23.81
C HIS A 93 17.77 -5.78 23.46
N ALA A 94 17.41 -4.89 24.39
CA ALA A 94 17.65 -3.47 24.22
C ALA A 94 19.16 -3.16 24.08
N ASN A 95 19.49 -2.24 23.19
CA ASN A 95 20.87 -1.74 22.97
C ASN A 95 21.91 -2.82 22.60
N ARG A 96 21.51 -3.95 22.03
CA ARG A 96 22.42 -5.05 21.70
C ARG A 96 22.54 -5.25 20.18
N LEU A 97 23.74 -5.11 19.64
CA LEU A 97 24.09 -5.46 18.27
C LEU A 97 25.01 -6.68 18.32
N PRO A 98 24.58 -7.89 17.89
CA PRO A 98 25.41 -9.08 17.86
C PRO A 98 26.59 -8.90 16.91
N TRP A 99 27.74 -9.48 17.26
CA TRP A 99 28.98 -9.38 16.46
C TRP A 99 28.80 -9.93 15.02
N TYR A 100 28.04 -11.00 14.87
CA TYR A 100 27.77 -11.59 13.54
C TYR A 100 26.99 -10.64 12.64
N ASP A 101 26.10 -9.82 13.19
CA ASP A 101 25.37 -8.80 12.42
C ASP A 101 26.31 -7.68 11.94
N ILE A 102 27.32 -7.33 12.73
CA ILE A 102 28.36 -6.37 12.33
C ILE A 102 29.17 -6.94 11.16
N VAL A 103 29.59 -8.20 11.25
CA VAL A 103 30.37 -8.85 10.19
C VAL A 103 29.58 -8.92 8.88
N ILE A 104 28.32 -9.38 8.92
CA ILE A 104 27.47 -9.48 7.74
C ILE A 104 27.21 -8.09 7.15
N MET A 105 26.92 -7.11 7.99
CA MET A 105 26.72 -5.71 7.58
C MET A 105 27.94 -5.15 6.86
N VAL A 106 29.15 -5.37 7.40
CA VAL A 106 30.41 -4.88 6.80
C VAL A 106 30.68 -5.56 5.48
N ILE A 107 30.50 -6.89 5.39
CA ILE A 107 30.71 -7.64 4.15
C ILE A 107 29.74 -7.15 3.06
N GLY A 108 28.45 -6.99 3.38
CA GLY A 108 27.46 -6.52 2.42
C GLY A 108 27.70 -5.07 1.98
N ALA A 109 27.95 -4.17 2.93
CA ALA A 109 28.29 -2.79 2.62
C ALA A 109 29.56 -2.70 1.75
N ALA A 110 30.59 -3.47 2.09
CA ALA A 110 31.84 -3.53 1.32
C ALA A 110 31.60 -4.01 -0.13
N ALA A 111 30.70 -4.99 -0.36
CA ALA A 111 30.38 -5.45 -1.71
C ALA A 111 29.77 -4.34 -2.57
N PHE A 112 28.82 -3.57 -2.02
CA PHE A 112 28.19 -2.45 -2.75
C PHE A 112 29.13 -1.27 -2.91
N PHE A 113 29.88 -0.89 -1.88
CA PHE A 113 30.84 0.21 -1.98
C PHE A 113 32.02 -0.14 -2.85
N TYR A 114 32.46 -1.41 -2.91
CA TYR A 114 33.47 -1.85 -3.86
C TYR A 114 33.00 -1.56 -5.31
N TYR A 115 31.77 -1.91 -5.65
CA TYR A 115 31.21 -1.55 -6.96
C TYR A 115 31.12 -0.04 -7.15
N CYS A 116 30.64 0.69 -6.17
CA CYS A 116 30.52 2.15 -6.20
C CYS A 116 31.86 2.85 -6.52
N PHE A 117 32.94 2.52 -5.80
CA PHE A 117 34.24 3.16 -5.96
C PHE A 117 35.01 2.70 -7.20
N ASN A 118 34.79 1.46 -7.64
CA ASN A 118 35.48 0.90 -8.81
C ASN A 118 34.63 0.96 -10.10
N TYR A 119 33.51 1.67 -10.10
CA TYR A 119 32.56 1.73 -11.23
C TYR A 119 33.25 2.08 -12.56
N SER A 120 34.11 3.09 -12.58
CA SER A 120 34.80 3.55 -13.78
C SER A 120 35.75 2.51 -14.40
N VAL A 121 36.28 1.61 -13.58
CA VAL A 121 37.11 0.48 -14.02
C VAL A 121 36.22 -0.68 -14.45
N LEU A 122 35.23 -1.01 -13.65
CA LEU A 122 34.33 -2.15 -13.88
C LEU A 122 33.54 -2.00 -15.19
N ILE A 123 33.03 -0.81 -15.50
CA ILE A 123 32.28 -0.58 -16.76
C ILE A 123 33.15 -0.82 -18.00
N LYS A 124 34.45 -0.58 -17.91
CA LYS A 124 35.40 -0.78 -19.01
C LYS A 124 35.87 -2.23 -19.11
N THR A 125 36.04 -2.91 -18.00
CA THR A 125 36.63 -4.26 -17.93
C THR A 125 35.59 -5.37 -17.96
N LEU A 126 34.43 -5.14 -17.29
CA LEU A 126 33.37 -6.15 -17.14
C LEU A 126 32.27 -5.98 -18.21
N THR A 127 32.65 -6.16 -19.47
CA THR A 127 31.72 -5.99 -20.62
C THR A 127 30.85 -7.25 -20.90
N SER A 128 31.17 -8.38 -20.29
CA SER A 128 30.40 -9.64 -20.42
C SER A 128 30.63 -10.57 -19.23
N ALA A 129 29.74 -11.55 -19.06
CA ALA A 129 29.86 -12.56 -18.03
C ALA A 129 31.15 -13.40 -18.13
N ALA A 130 31.71 -13.56 -19.34
CA ALA A 130 32.95 -14.29 -19.55
C ALA A 130 34.20 -13.62 -18.92
N LYS A 131 34.13 -12.31 -18.62
CA LYS A 131 35.20 -11.56 -17.98
C LYS A 131 35.10 -11.51 -16.45
N MET A 132 34.16 -12.26 -15.86
CA MET A 132 34.01 -12.35 -14.40
C MET A 132 35.21 -13.09 -13.79
N THR A 133 35.89 -12.42 -12.85
CA THR A 133 36.94 -13.04 -12.04
C THR A 133 36.34 -13.74 -10.83
N PRO A 134 37.05 -14.74 -10.23
CA PRO A 134 36.58 -15.39 -8.99
C PRO A 134 36.30 -14.40 -7.86
N PHE A 135 37.09 -13.33 -7.76
CA PHE A 135 36.90 -12.27 -6.78
C PHE A 135 35.59 -11.50 -7.01
N LEU A 136 35.28 -11.11 -8.26
CA LEU A 136 34.02 -10.45 -8.60
C LEU A 136 32.81 -11.36 -8.35
N ILE A 137 32.93 -12.65 -8.64
CA ILE A 137 31.90 -13.63 -8.31
C ILE A 137 31.67 -13.65 -6.79
N ALA A 138 32.73 -13.71 -5.99
CA ALA A 138 32.62 -13.70 -4.53
C ALA A 138 31.96 -12.42 -3.99
N VAL A 139 32.31 -11.26 -4.54
CA VAL A 139 31.69 -9.95 -4.19
C VAL A 139 30.20 -9.95 -4.52
N GLY A 140 29.83 -10.42 -5.72
CA GLY A 140 28.42 -10.46 -6.14
C GLY A 140 27.59 -11.45 -5.31
N VAL A 141 28.13 -12.65 -5.03
CA VAL A 141 27.48 -13.64 -4.16
C VAL A 141 27.29 -13.08 -2.76
N ALA A 142 28.32 -12.45 -2.18
CA ALA A 142 28.23 -11.84 -0.86
C ALA A 142 27.16 -10.74 -0.80
N GLY A 143 27.11 -9.86 -1.80
CA GLY A 143 26.09 -8.80 -1.89
C GLY A 143 24.67 -9.35 -1.98
N ILE A 144 24.46 -10.37 -2.83
CA ILE A 144 23.13 -11.03 -2.99
C ILE A 144 22.71 -11.73 -1.70
N LEU A 145 23.60 -12.50 -1.06
CA LEU A 145 23.28 -13.22 0.17
C LEU A 145 22.96 -12.30 1.33
N VAL A 146 23.73 -11.20 1.46
CA VAL A 146 23.47 -10.19 2.52
C VAL A 146 22.13 -9.49 2.29
N LEU A 147 21.79 -9.15 1.05
CA LEU A 147 20.47 -8.61 0.73
C LEU A 147 19.36 -9.62 0.98
N ALA A 148 19.55 -10.89 0.62
CA ALA A 148 18.57 -11.95 0.88
C ALA A 148 18.34 -12.13 2.39
N GLU A 149 19.41 -12.14 3.19
CA GLU A 149 19.28 -12.20 4.65
C GLU A 149 18.58 -10.96 5.21
N LEU A 150 18.89 -9.76 4.71
CA LEU A 150 18.21 -8.54 5.13
C LEU A 150 16.72 -8.60 4.75
N CYS A 151 16.40 -9.09 3.55
CA CYS A 151 15.01 -9.32 3.11
C CYS A 151 14.26 -10.29 4.04
N ARG A 152 14.90 -11.38 4.46
CA ARG A 152 14.33 -12.32 5.44
C ARG A 152 13.91 -11.60 6.74
N ARG A 153 14.71 -10.62 7.16
CA ARG A 153 14.49 -9.87 8.41
C ARG A 153 13.38 -8.85 8.31
N CYS A 154 13.39 -8.01 7.27
CA CYS A 154 12.50 -6.86 7.15
C CYS A 154 11.23 -7.12 6.31
N VAL A 155 11.34 -7.90 5.23
CA VAL A 155 10.21 -8.23 4.33
C VAL A 155 9.60 -9.59 4.66
N GLY A 156 10.44 -10.62 4.72
CA GLY A 156 10.05 -11.96 5.12
C GLY A 156 10.38 -13.06 4.12
N LEU A 157 9.91 -14.28 4.44
CA LEU A 157 10.19 -15.48 3.65
C LEU A 157 9.47 -15.57 2.30
N PRO A 158 8.22 -15.10 2.10
CA PRO A 158 7.49 -15.36 0.87
C PRO A 158 8.25 -14.92 -0.39
N ILE A 159 8.77 -13.71 -0.42
CA ILE A 159 9.54 -13.20 -1.56
C ILE A 159 10.85 -13.98 -1.77
N LEU A 160 11.50 -14.42 -0.69
CA LEU A 160 12.72 -15.22 -0.77
C LEU A 160 12.47 -16.62 -1.33
N VAL A 161 11.32 -17.22 -1.03
CA VAL A 161 10.91 -18.51 -1.61
C VAL A 161 10.75 -18.35 -3.13
N VAL A 162 10.12 -17.27 -3.58
CA VAL A 162 9.96 -16.99 -5.01
C VAL A 162 11.33 -16.75 -5.67
N VAL A 163 12.17 -15.89 -5.08
CA VAL A 163 13.54 -15.64 -5.58
C VAL A 163 14.36 -16.93 -5.63
N GLY A 164 14.33 -17.73 -4.56
CA GLY A 164 15.06 -18.99 -4.47
C GLY A 164 14.59 -20.01 -5.52
N ALA A 165 13.29 -20.17 -5.69
CA ALA A 165 12.72 -21.06 -6.70
C ALA A 165 13.12 -20.62 -8.12
N LEU A 166 13.07 -19.33 -8.42
CA LEU A 166 13.47 -18.78 -9.71
C LEU A 166 14.98 -18.89 -9.95
N LEU A 167 15.81 -18.71 -8.92
CA LEU A 167 17.26 -18.95 -9.02
C LEU A 167 17.54 -20.42 -9.36
N VAL A 168 16.94 -21.35 -8.61
CA VAL A 168 17.09 -22.80 -8.91
C VAL A 168 16.63 -23.11 -10.33
N TYR A 169 15.46 -22.60 -10.74
CA TYR A 169 14.97 -22.76 -12.11
C TYR A 169 15.95 -22.20 -13.15
N THR A 170 16.53 -21.02 -12.88
CA THR A 170 17.52 -20.39 -13.77
C THR A 170 18.76 -21.27 -13.92
N PHE A 171 19.31 -21.75 -12.80
CA PHE A 171 20.45 -22.65 -12.81
C PHE A 171 20.15 -23.93 -13.59
N VAL A 172 19.05 -24.62 -13.30
CA VAL A 172 18.64 -25.84 -13.99
C VAL A 172 18.43 -25.60 -15.48
N SER A 173 17.76 -24.51 -15.86
CA SER A 173 17.50 -24.19 -17.27
C SER A 173 18.79 -23.96 -18.07
N MET A 174 19.75 -23.23 -17.49
CA MET A 174 21.02 -22.92 -18.15
C MET A 174 21.95 -24.16 -18.22
N LEU A 175 21.97 -24.97 -17.15
CA LEU A 175 22.72 -26.26 -17.17
C LEU A 175 22.16 -27.21 -18.21
N ASN A 176 20.85 -27.33 -18.35
CA ASN A 176 20.20 -28.15 -19.39
C ASN A 176 20.44 -27.61 -20.81
N ALA A 177 20.76 -26.32 -20.94
CA ALA A 177 21.21 -25.73 -22.21
C ALA A 177 22.68 -25.98 -22.53
N GLY A 178 23.37 -26.84 -21.77
CA GLY A 178 24.75 -27.29 -22.01
C GLY A 178 25.84 -26.39 -21.45
N GLN A 179 25.48 -25.39 -20.60
CA GLN A 179 26.48 -24.53 -19.96
C GLN A 179 27.14 -25.24 -18.76
N THR A 180 28.41 -24.97 -18.52
CA THR A 180 29.08 -25.43 -17.30
C THR A 180 28.64 -24.69 -16.07
N PHE A 181 28.73 -25.30 -14.89
CA PHE A 181 28.33 -24.65 -13.62
C PHE A 181 29.02 -23.29 -13.41
N GLN A 182 30.31 -23.17 -13.75
CA GLN A 182 31.06 -21.93 -13.64
C GLN A 182 30.52 -20.83 -14.59
N GLN A 183 30.17 -21.21 -15.82
CA GLN A 183 29.58 -20.28 -16.79
C GLN A 183 28.21 -19.79 -16.31
N VAL A 184 27.37 -20.70 -15.80
CA VAL A 184 26.06 -20.35 -15.22
C VAL A 184 26.22 -19.41 -14.04
N LEU A 185 27.10 -19.72 -13.09
CA LEU A 185 27.36 -18.90 -11.92
C LEU A 185 27.85 -17.51 -12.32
N SER A 186 28.81 -17.41 -13.24
CA SER A 186 29.31 -16.12 -13.74
C SER A 186 28.21 -15.30 -14.43
N SER A 187 27.38 -15.94 -15.26
CA SER A 187 26.30 -15.29 -15.98
C SER A 187 25.21 -14.80 -15.02
N VAL A 188 24.80 -15.61 -14.06
CA VAL A 188 23.79 -15.26 -13.08
C VAL A 188 24.27 -14.08 -12.19
N ILE A 189 25.50 -14.15 -11.66
CA ILE A 189 26.03 -13.07 -10.82
C ILE A 189 26.26 -11.81 -11.63
N TYR A 190 26.76 -11.91 -12.85
CA TYR A 190 26.90 -10.75 -13.75
C TYR A 190 25.55 -10.06 -13.95
N THR A 191 24.50 -10.81 -14.31
CA THR A 191 23.18 -10.25 -14.59
C THR A 191 22.51 -9.71 -13.33
N LEU A 192 22.56 -10.45 -12.21
CA LEU A 192 21.80 -10.10 -11.03
C LEU A 192 22.46 -9.06 -10.14
N PHE A 193 23.81 -8.98 -10.08
CA PHE A 193 24.50 -8.05 -9.19
C PHE A 193 25.16 -6.88 -9.93
N PHE A 194 25.86 -7.13 -11.03
CA PHE A 194 26.59 -6.11 -11.79
C PHE A 194 25.77 -5.50 -12.93
N GLY A 195 24.78 -6.24 -13.45
CA GLY A 195 23.91 -5.77 -14.53
C GLY A 195 22.73 -4.93 -14.04
N THR A 196 22.11 -4.24 -15.00
CA THR A 196 20.92 -3.41 -14.76
C THR A 196 19.60 -4.20 -14.76
N SER A 197 19.66 -5.53 -14.96
CA SER A 197 18.48 -6.40 -14.99
C SER A 197 18.23 -7.16 -13.68
N GLY A 198 19.08 -6.96 -12.66
CA GLY A 198 18.99 -7.62 -11.36
C GLY A 198 18.72 -6.66 -10.22
N VAL A 199 19.61 -6.66 -9.22
CA VAL A 199 19.50 -5.80 -8.04
C VAL A 199 19.46 -4.31 -8.39
N LEU A 200 20.18 -3.86 -9.43
CA LEU A 200 20.22 -2.46 -9.87
C LEU A 200 19.15 -2.10 -10.93
N SER A 201 18.12 -2.94 -11.08
CA SER A 201 17.05 -2.75 -12.07
C SER A 201 16.07 -1.63 -11.71
N THR A 202 15.14 -1.39 -12.62
CA THR A 202 14.12 -0.32 -12.52
C THR A 202 13.49 -0.16 -11.13
N PRO A 203 13.09 -1.22 -10.39
CA PRO A 203 12.53 -1.05 -9.06
C PRO A 203 13.44 -0.28 -8.08
N VAL A 204 14.72 -0.60 -8.05
CA VAL A 204 15.68 0.09 -7.16
C VAL A 204 15.98 1.49 -7.66
N GLN A 205 16.04 1.69 -8.98
CA GLN A 205 16.21 3.01 -9.58
C GLN A 205 15.07 3.96 -9.17
N VAL A 206 13.83 3.51 -9.27
CA VAL A 206 12.64 4.27 -8.86
C VAL A 206 12.63 4.49 -7.35
N CYS A 207 13.03 3.48 -6.58
CA CYS A 207 13.11 3.60 -5.13
C CYS A 207 14.10 4.69 -4.71
N ALA A 208 15.31 4.68 -5.24
CA ALA A 208 16.34 5.66 -4.93
C ALA A 208 16.01 7.06 -5.46
N LYS A 209 15.29 7.17 -6.61
CA LYS A 209 14.99 8.43 -7.30
C LYS A 209 13.72 9.12 -6.81
N PHE A 210 12.69 8.36 -6.45
CA PHE A 210 11.37 8.91 -6.11
C PHE A 210 10.87 8.43 -4.74
N ILE A 211 10.79 7.11 -4.55
CA ILE A 211 10.04 6.53 -3.44
C ILE A 211 10.63 6.93 -2.09
N ALA A 212 11.95 6.93 -1.93
CA ALA A 212 12.59 7.30 -0.66
C ALA A 212 12.22 8.72 -0.23
N VAL A 213 12.20 9.70 -1.16
CA VAL A 213 11.83 11.08 -0.85
C VAL A 213 10.35 11.18 -0.48
N PHE A 214 9.47 10.42 -1.14
CA PHE A 214 8.04 10.40 -0.82
C PHE A 214 7.74 9.71 0.51
N ILE A 215 8.48 8.66 0.88
CA ILE A 215 8.37 8.04 2.21
C ILE A 215 8.81 9.03 3.30
N ILE A 216 9.88 9.78 3.05
CA ILE A 216 10.31 10.85 3.96
C ILE A 216 9.23 11.92 4.08
N PHE A 217 8.65 12.38 2.96
CA PHE A 217 7.53 13.31 2.96
C PHE A 217 6.33 12.77 3.78
N GLY A 218 5.96 11.50 3.59
CA GLY A 218 4.92 10.84 4.38
C GLY A 218 5.20 10.89 5.88
N GLY A 219 6.45 10.63 6.29
CA GLY A 219 6.88 10.73 7.69
C GLY A 219 6.78 12.13 8.28
N PHE A 220 6.99 13.18 7.48
CA PHE A 220 6.71 14.56 7.90
C PHE A 220 5.21 14.85 8.00
N LEU A 221 4.46 14.46 6.97
CA LEU A 221 3.03 14.73 6.87
C LEU A 221 2.24 14.06 8.02
N GLU A 222 2.58 12.83 8.37
CA GLU A 222 1.96 12.09 9.48
C GLU A 222 2.11 12.83 10.82
N ARG A 223 3.27 13.48 11.04
CA ARG A 223 3.57 14.22 12.28
C ARG A 223 2.97 15.63 12.34
N THR A 224 2.37 16.13 11.26
CA THR A 224 1.62 17.40 11.28
C THR A 224 0.29 17.30 12.04
N GLY A 225 -0.19 16.09 12.35
CA GLY A 225 -1.51 15.84 12.93
C GLY A 225 -2.62 15.70 11.89
N ILE A 226 -2.30 15.56 10.61
CA ILE A 226 -3.27 15.45 9.52
C ILE A 226 -4.20 14.24 9.68
N ALA A 227 -3.72 13.12 10.27
CA ALA A 227 -4.54 11.93 10.50
C ALA A 227 -5.74 12.22 11.43
N SER A 228 -5.51 12.93 12.54
CA SER A 228 -6.59 13.36 13.43
C SER A 228 -7.57 14.28 12.72
N PHE A 229 -7.07 15.23 11.91
CA PHE A 229 -7.92 16.10 11.09
C PHE A 229 -8.78 15.29 10.10
N PHE A 230 -8.26 14.26 9.47
CA PHE A 230 -9.03 13.41 8.56
C PHE A 230 -10.14 12.64 9.28
N ILE A 231 -9.88 12.12 10.49
CA ILE A 231 -10.88 11.44 11.32
C ILE A 231 -11.98 12.45 11.73
N ASP A 232 -11.60 13.64 12.14
CA ASP A 232 -12.56 14.69 12.53
C ASP A 232 -13.40 15.17 11.33
N ALA A 233 -12.79 15.33 10.16
CA ALA A 233 -13.49 15.68 8.93
C ALA A 233 -14.49 14.57 8.52
N ALA A 234 -14.06 13.30 8.58
CA ALA A 234 -14.93 12.16 8.32
C ALA A 234 -16.11 12.09 9.30
N ASN A 235 -15.87 12.35 10.60
CA ASN A 235 -16.92 12.43 11.61
C ASN A 235 -17.93 13.54 11.32
N ALA A 236 -17.48 14.72 10.94
CA ALA A 236 -18.38 15.83 10.60
C ALA A 236 -19.24 15.55 9.36
N ILE A 237 -18.69 14.82 8.36
CA ILE A 237 -19.38 14.52 7.10
C ILE A 237 -20.38 13.36 7.28
N ALA A 238 -19.97 12.26 7.88
CA ALA A 238 -20.72 11.01 7.86
C ALA A 238 -21.18 10.50 9.23
N GLY A 239 -20.62 11.02 10.34
CA GLY A 239 -20.84 10.48 11.67
C GLY A 239 -22.29 10.49 12.14
N TRP A 240 -23.08 11.48 11.74
CA TRP A 240 -24.51 11.63 12.11
C TRP A 240 -25.45 10.69 11.33
N THR A 241 -24.99 10.09 10.26
CA THR A 241 -25.81 9.20 9.40
C THR A 241 -25.98 7.82 10.02
N SER A 242 -27.00 7.06 9.57
CA SER A 242 -27.16 5.66 10.00
C SER A 242 -25.88 4.88 9.73
N GLY A 243 -25.35 4.19 10.76
CA GLY A 243 -24.07 3.51 10.70
C GLY A 243 -22.85 4.45 10.62
N GLY A 244 -23.00 5.68 11.12
CA GLY A 244 -21.98 6.73 11.06
C GLY A 244 -20.56 6.28 11.35
N PRO A 245 -20.27 5.61 12.49
CA PRO A 245 -18.91 5.17 12.83
C PRO A 245 -18.23 4.31 11.76
N ALA A 246 -18.94 3.41 11.10
CA ALA A 246 -18.36 2.59 10.05
C ALA A 246 -18.10 3.38 8.76
N LYS A 247 -18.98 4.34 8.43
CA LYS A 247 -18.75 5.27 7.30
C LYS A 247 -17.57 6.21 7.58
N VAL A 248 -17.43 6.66 8.82
CA VAL A 248 -16.27 7.45 9.27
C VAL A 248 -14.99 6.63 9.09
N ALA A 249 -15.00 5.35 9.49
CA ALA A 249 -13.87 4.47 9.27
C ALA A 249 -13.50 4.38 7.77
N VAL A 250 -14.47 4.20 6.88
CA VAL A 250 -14.24 4.13 5.42
C VAL A 250 -13.61 5.43 4.90
N ILE A 251 -14.15 6.59 5.25
CA ILE A 251 -13.68 7.89 4.75
C ILE A 251 -12.30 8.23 5.35
N SER A 252 -12.14 8.08 6.67
CA SER A 252 -10.88 8.41 7.34
C SER A 252 -9.74 7.49 6.89
N SER A 253 -10.00 6.19 6.73
CA SER A 253 -8.99 5.24 6.23
C SER A 253 -8.66 5.46 4.76
N ALA A 254 -9.60 5.91 3.92
CA ALA A 254 -9.29 6.35 2.57
C ALA A 254 -8.31 7.53 2.57
N LEU A 255 -8.57 8.54 3.40
CA LEU A 255 -7.76 9.75 3.48
C LEU A 255 -6.40 9.50 4.17
N CYS A 256 -6.35 8.71 5.23
CA CYS A 256 -5.09 8.36 5.89
C CYS A 256 -4.27 7.38 5.06
N GLY A 257 -4.92 6.40 4.43
CA GLY A 257 -4.28 5.37 3.63
C GLY A 257 -3.58 5.92 2.38
N MET A 258 -4.13 6.98 1.76
CA MET A 258 -3.46 7.64 0.63
C MET A 258 -2.10 8.24 1.01
N VAL A 259 -1.87 8.52 2.29
CA VAL A 259 -0.60 9.08 2.81
C VAL A 259 0.33 7.98 3.29
N SER A 260 -0.18 7.01 4.05
CA SER A 260 0.63 5.96 4.67
C SER A 260 1.14 4.91 3.68
N GLY A 261 0.36 4.58 2.65
CA GLY A 261 0.70 3.57 1.65
C GLY A 261 0.82 2.13 2.19
N SER A 262 0.48 1.89 3.46
CA SER A 262 0.51 0.57 4.12
C SER A 262 -0.88 0.19 4.61
N SER A 263 -1.41 -0.97 4.16
CA SER A 263 -2.70 -1.50 4.60
C SER A 263 -2.72 -1.81 6.09
N VAL A 264 -1.69 -2.50 6.58
CA VAL A 264 -1.57 -2.89 8.00
C VAL A 264 -1.34 -1.67 8.88
N GLY A 265 -0.40 -0.78 8.48
CA GLY A 265 -0.11 0.45 9.21
C GLY A 265 -1.34 1.34 9.36
N ASN A 266 -2.08 1.53 8.28
CA ASN A 266 -3.31 2.32 8.29
C ASN A 266 -4.41 1.66 9.14
N THR A 267 -4.60 0.31 9.04
CA THR A 267 -5.55 -0.44 9.86
C THR A 267 -5.27 -0.26 11.35
N VAL A 268 -4.00 -0.22 11.76
CA VAL A 268 -3.67 -0.05 13.19
C VAL A 268 -3.87 1.41 13.61
N THR A 269 -3.42 2.36 12.81
CA THR A 269 -3.48 3.79 13.15
C THR A 269 -4.92 4.28 13.24
N THR A 270 -5.72 4.14 12.19
CA THR A 270 -7.13 4.58 12.17
C THR A 270 -8.03 3.64 12.96
N GLY A 271 -7.79 2.32 12.88
CA GLY A 271 -8.59 1.31 13.53
C GLY A 271 -8.52 1.33 15.04
N SER A 272 -7.43 1.85 15.63
CA SER A 272 -7.35 2.06 17.08
C SER A 272 -8.45 2.99 17.62
N VAL A 273 -8.93 3.91 16.78
CA VAL A 273 -10.00 4.85 17.09
C VAL A 273 -11.36 4.35 16.56
N THR A 274 -11.40 3.95 15.30
CA THR A 274 -12.65 3.65 14.59
C THR A 274 -13.25 2.30 14.98
N ILE A 275 -12.45 1.26 15.23
CA ILE A 275 -12.96 -0.07 15.63
C ILE A 275 -13.67 -0.02 16.99
N PRO A 276 -13.11 0.58 18.07
CA PRO A 276 -13.84 0.77 19.31
C PRO A 276 -15.13 1.58 19.15
N MET A 277 -15.12 2.60 18.29
CA MET A 277 -16.28 3.44 18.01
C MET A 277 -17.39 2.65 17.31
N MET A 278 -17.06 1.79 16.33
CA MET A 278 -18.01 0.89 15.68
C MET A 278 -18.60 -0.14 16.64
N LYS A 279 -17.78 -0.74 17.51
CA LYS A 279 -18.23 -1.70 18.52
C LYS A 279 -19.21 -1.08 19.52
N LYS A 280 -18.93 0.16 19.98
CA LYS A 280 -19.84 0.90 20.88
C LYS A 280 -21.20 1.15 20.26
N THR A 281 -21.28 1.29 18.94
CA THR A 281 -22.54 1.54 18.21
C THR A 281 -23.31 0.25 17.90
N GLY A 282 -22.75 -0.92 18.18
CA GLY A 282 -23.43 -2.21 18.03
C GLY A 282 -23.01 -3.05 16.84
N TYR A 283 -21.95 -2.68 16.12
CA TYR A 283 -21.37 -3.57 15.12
C TYR A 283 -20.65 -4.77 15.77
N LYS A 284 -20.72 -5.91 15.11
CA LYS A 284 -19.97 -7.11 15.55
C LYS A 284 -18.46 -6.84 15.45
N PRO A 285 -17.66 -7.35 16.39
CA PRO A 285 -16.21 -7.14 16.39
C PRO A 285 -15.53 -7.57 15.08
N GLU A 286 -15.92 -8.73 14.51
CA GLU A 286 -15.37 -9.25 13.26
C GLU A 286 -15.70 -8.33 12.07
N PHE A 287 -16.89 -7.72 12.06
CA PHE A 287 -17.31 -6.78 11.03
C PHE A 287 -16.58 -5.44 11.18
N ALA A 288 -16.43 -4.93 12.40
CA ALA A 288 -15.71 -3.69 12.67
C ALA A 288 -14.24 -3.77 12.23
N GLY A 289 -13.55 -4.87 12.57
CA GLY A 289 -12.19 -5.14 12.11
C GLY A 289 -12.09 -5.30 10.60
N ALA A 290 -13.11 -5.90 9.98
CA ALA A 290 -13.18 -6.10 8.53
C ALA A 290 -13.40 -4.80 7.75
N VAL A 291 -14.26 -3.91 8.22
CA VAL A 291 -14.49 -2.57 7.61
C VAL A 291 -13.20 -1.79 7.57
N GLU A 292 -12.51 -1.74 8.71
CA GLU A 292 -11.26 -1.01 8.82
C GLU A 292 -10.16 -1.57 7.91
N ALA A 293 -10.00 -2.91 7.90
CA ALA A 293 -9.00 -3.57 7.05
C ALA A 293 -9.29 -3.36 5.56
N ALA A 294 -10.55 -3.51 5.12
CA ALA A 294 -10.94 -3.28 3.74
C ALA A 294 -10.71 -1.81 3.33
N ALA A 295 -11.14 -0.85 4.15
CA ALA A 295 -10.94 0.56 3.87
C ALA A 295 -9.45 0.95 3.84
N SER A 296 -8.65 0.45 4.79
CA SER A 296 -7.21 0.70 4.86
C SER A 296 -6.45 0.14 3.65
N THR A 297 -6.85 -1.03 3.16
CA THR A 297 -6.26 -1.63 1.96
C THR A 297 -6.55 -0.78 0.72
N GLY A 298 -7.77 -0.25 0.60
CA GLY A 298 -8.14 0.68 -0.47
C GLY A 298 -7.35 2.00 -0.46
N GLY A 299 -6.83 2.42 0.68
CA GLY A 299 -5.99 3.61 0.77
C GLY A 299 -4.78 3.58 -0.16
N GLN A 300 -4.25 2.40 -0.47
CA GLN A 300 -3.11 2.23 -1.38
C GLN A 300 -3.44 2.52 -2.85
N ILE A 301 -4.71 2.48 -3.24
CA ILE A 301 -5.17 2.86 -4.60
C ILE A 301 -5.79 4.26 -4.63
N MET A 302 -5.91 4.91 -3.48
CA MET A 302 -6.54 6.23 -3.38
C MET A 302 -5.56 7.34 -3.77
N PRO A 303 -5.83 8.09 -4.86
CA PRO A 303 -5.01 9.25 -5.22
C PRO A 303 -5.02 10.31 -4.09
N PRO A 304 -3.98 11.14 -3.99
CA PRO A 304 -2.91 11.40 -4.95
C PRO A 304 -1.60 10.62 -4.74
N ILE A 305 -1.35 10.02 -3.57
CA ILE A 305 -0.03 9.41 -3.30
C ILE A 305 -0.02 7.91 -3.62
N MET A 306 -1.10 7.17 -3.34
CA MET A 306 -1.31 5.78 -3.76
C MET A 306 -0.22 4.78 -3.30
N GLY A 307 0.58 5.15 -2.30
CA GLY A 307 1.74 4.35 -1.89
C GLY A 307 2.86 4.30 -2.94
N ALA A 308 3.93 3.58 -2.60
CA ALA A 308 5.16 3.52 -3.41
C ALA A 308 4.99 2.80 -4.76
N ALA A 309 4.03 1.90 -4.88
CA ALA A 309 3.81 1.10 -6.10
C ALA A 309 3.36 1.94 -7.31
N ALA A 310 2.65 3.04 -7.10
CA ALA A 310 2.19 3.90 -8.20
C ALA A 310 3.34 4.62 -8.93
N PHE A 311 4.44 4.91 -8.24
CA PHE A 311 5.65 5.46 -8.88
C PHE A 311 6.31 4.44 -9.81
N LEU A 312 6.35 3.19 -9.37
CA LEU A 312 6.83 2.08 -10.20
C LEU A 312 5.91 1.85 -11.40
N MET A 313 4.60 1.96 -11.19
CA MET A 313 3.61 1.84 -12.25
C MET A 313 3.83 2.90 -13.33
N ALA A 314 4.05 4.16 -12.97
CA ALA A 314 4.36 5.23 -13.91
C ALA A 314 5.61 4.91 -14.73
N GLU A 315 6.68 4.44 -14.11
CA GLU A 315 7.94 4.08 -14.78
C GLU A 315 7.79 2.87 -15.70
N TYR A 316 7.14 1.78 -15.24
CA TYR A 316 6.88 0.59 -16.07
C TYR A 316 6.00 0.89 -17.27
N MET A 317 5.03 1.78 -17.12
CA MET A 317 4.16 2.19 -18.23
C MET A 317 4.82 3.23 -19.15
N GLY A 318 5.83 3.97 -18.67
CA GLY A 318 6.47 5.06 -19.41
C GLY A 318 5.60 6.31 -19.47
N VAL A 319 4.83 6.59 -18.40
CA VAL A 319 3.89 7.72 -18.31
C VAL A 319 4.21 8.61 -17.12
N THR A 320 3.62 9.80 -17.07
CA THR A 320 3.77 10.69 -15.92
C THR A 320 2.99 10.17 -14.72
N TYR A 321 3.48 10.42 -13.53
CA TYR A 321 2.77 10.07 -12.29
C TYR A 321 1.37 10.72 -12.21
N GLY A 322 1.24 11.96 -12.70
CA GLY A 322 -0.04 12.66 -12.78
C GLY A 322 -1.09 11.92 -13.61
N GLN A 323 -0.69 11.29 -14.73
CA GLN A 323 -1.58 10.45 -15.54
C GLN A 323 -2.06 9.22 -14.76
N VAL A 324 -1.13 8.53 -14.07
CA VAL A 324 -1.50 7.37 -13.22
C VAL A 324 -2.50 7.80 -12.14
N THR A 325 -2.27 8.94 -11.51
CA THR A 325 -3.16 9.51 -10.49
C THR A 325 -4.56 9.76 -11.05
N LEU A 326 -4.68 10.37 -12.23
CA LEU A 326 -5.97 10.64 -12.87
C LEU A 326 -6.73 9.35 -13.21
N TRP A 327 -6.05 8.36 -13.78
CA TRP A 327 -6.65 7.07 -14.13
C TRP A 327 -7.11 6.27 -12.89
N ALA A 328 -6.48 6.49 -11.74
CA ALA A 328 -6.83 5.82 -10.50
C ALA A 328 -8.08 6.37 -9.81
N ILE A 329 -8.50 7.62 -10.10
CA ILE A 329 -9.58 8.29 -9.36
C ILE A 329 -10.87 7.48 -9.40
N LEU A 330 -11.35 7.14 -10.60
CA LEU A 330 -12.64 6.48 -10.74
C LEU A 330 -12.65 5.06 -10.17
N PRO A 331 -11.66 4.20 -10.45
CA PRO A 331 -11.55 2.90 -9.81
C PRO A 331 -11.52 2.96 -8.27
N ALA A 332 -10.79 3.94 -7.70
CA ALA A 332 -10.73 4.14 -6.25
C ALA A 332 -12.08 4.58 -5.67
N VAL A 333 -12.77 5.52 -6.31
CA VAL A 333 -14.11 5.97 -5.88
C VAL A 333 -15.09 4.81 -5.89
N LEU A 334 -15.06 3.95 -6.89
CA LEU A 334 -15.93 2.77 -6.97
C LEU A 334 -15.59 1.73 -5.89
N TYR A 335 -14.31 1.54 -5.60
CA TYR A 335 -13.86 0.67 -4.50
C TYR A 335 -14.45 1.12 -3.16
N PHE A 336 -14.20 2.38 -2.79
CA PHE A 336 -14.70 2.93 -1.53
C PHE A 336 -16.24 3.06 -1.52
N GLY A 337 -16.84 3.36 -2.67
CA GLY A 337 -18.30 3.35 -2.87
C GLY A 337 -18.92 2.01 -2.53
N GLY A 338 -18.30 0.90 -2.98
CA GLY A 338 -18.74 -0.46 -2.66
C GLY A 338 -18.71 -0.77 -1.16
N ILE A 339 -17.62 -0.42 -0.48
CA ILE A 339 -17.52 -0.59 0.97
C ILE A 339 -18.56 0.29 1.67
N PHE A 340 -18.69 1.55 1.27
CA PHE A 340 -19.63 2.50 1.86
C PHE A 340 -21.09 2.03 1.73
N ILE A 341 -21.46 1.46 0.59
CA ILE A 341 -22.77 0.85 0.35
C ILE A 341 -22.98 -0.35 1.28
N SER A 342 -22.03 -1.29 1.34
CA SER A 342 -22.10 -2.47 2.20
C SER A 342 -22.28 -2.10 3.67
N VAL A 343 -21.47 -1.15 4.17
CA VAL A 343 -21.58 -0.65 5.57
C VAL A 343 -22.93 0.00 5.83
N HIS A 344 -23.46 0.74 4.83
CA HIS A 344 -24.77 1.37 4.96
C HIS A 344 -25.90 0.34 5.04
N LEU A 345 -25.86 -0.68 4.18
CA LEU A 345 -26.85 -1.74 4.16
C LEU A 345 -26.83 -2.57 5.45
N GLU A 346 -25.65 -2.94 5.94
CA GLU A 346 -25.51 -3.64 7.21
C GLU A 346 -26.02 -2.79 8.39
N ALA A 347 -25.70 -1.49 8.42
CA ALA A 347 -26.22 -0.56 9.43
C ALA A 347 -27.75 -0.50 9.44
N LYS A 348 -28.38 -0.43 8.25
CA LYS A 348 -29.84 -0.45 8.11
C LYS A 348 -30.45 -1.77 8.55
N LYS A 349 -29.82 -2.89 8.20
CA LYS A 349 -30.20 -4.25 8.60
C LYS A 349 -30.20 -4.43 10.12
N LEU A 350 -29.19 -3.84 10.80
CA LEU A 350 -29.05 -3.88 12.25
C LEU A 350 -29.80 -2.76 12.98
N GLY A 351 -30.40 -1.79 12.26
CA GLY A 351 -31.11 -0.68 12.86
C GLY A 351 -30.20 0.34 13.58
N LEU A 352 -28.93 0.42 13.21
CA LEU A 352 -27.94 1.26 13.88
C LEU A 352 -28.17 2.75 13.59
N LYS A 353 -28.05 3.57 14.61
CA LYS A 353 -28.14 5.04 14.52
C LYS A 353 -26.75 5.64 14.31
N GLY A 354 -26.69 6.89 13.92
CA GLY A 354 -25.45 7.69 13.86
C GLY A 354 -25.06 8.24 15.23
N ILE A 355 -23.90 8.90 15.26
CA ILE A 355 -23.41 9.63 16.43
C ILE A 355 -24.29 10.86 16.65
N PRO A 356 -24.66 11.19 17.90
CA PRO A 356 -25.40 12.40 18.21
C PRO A 356 -24.64 13.66 17.72
N ARG A 357 -25.37 14.62 17.15
CA ARG A 357 -24.75 15.86 16.62
C ARG A 357 -23.98 16.67 17.66
N SER A 358 -24.31 16.51 18.93
CA SER A 358 -23.61 17.15 20.06
C SER A 358 -22.19 16.65 20.27
N GLU A 359 -21.89 15.41 19.84
CA GLU A 359 -20.58 14.76 19.99
C GLU A 359 -19.70 14.92 18.74
N LEU A 360 -20.25 15.49 17.66
CA LEU A 360 -19.51 15.68 16.41
C LEU A 360 -18.61 16.92 16.46
N PRO A 361 -17.45 16.88 15.77
CA PRO A 361 -16.58 18.03 15.64
C PRO A 361 -17.31 19.22 15.01
N ARG A 362 -17.11 20.41 15.60
CA ARG A 362 -17.71 21.64 15.07
C ARG A 362 -17.05 22.04 13.75
N PHE A 363 -17.84 22.42 12.76
CA PHE A 363 -17.35 22.85 11.45
C PHE A 363 -16.34 24.01 11.53
N LYS A 364 -16.50 24.93 12.49
CA LYS A 364 -15.55 26.01 12.75
C LYS A 364 -14.14 25.50 13.12
N TYR A 365 -14.06 24.38 13.85
CA TYR A 365 -12.79 23.74 14.18
C TYR A 365 -12.10 23.18 12.92
N LEU A 366 -12.86 22.57 12.02
CA LEU A 366 -12.33 22.03 10.76
C LEU A 366 -11.78 23.14 9.86
N ILE A 367 -12.52 24.26 9.70
CA ILE A 367 -12.04 25.39 8.89
C ILE A 367 -10.74 25.96 9.48
N ARG A 368 -10.63 26.05 10.81
CA ARG A 368 -9.41 26.53 11.45
C ARG A 368 -8.21 25.65 11.17
N ASN A 369 -8.39 24.34 11.04
CA ASN A 369 -7.33 23.34 10.85
C ASN A 369 -7.11 22.94 9.38
N VAL A 370 -7.82 23.57 8.44
CA VAL A 370 -7.72 23.26 6.99
C VAL A 370 -6.31 23.49 6.45
N TYR A 371 -5.51 24.35 7.09
CA TYR A 371 -4.11 24.59 6.72
C TYR A 371 -3.22 23.34 6.78
N LEU A 372 -3.63 22.30 7.55
CA LEU A 372 -2.94 21.02 7.60
C LEU A 372 -2.94 20.30 6.24
N LEU A 373 -3.88 20.63 5.34
CA LEU A 373 -3.93 20.10 3.98
C LEU A 373 -2.96 20.79 3.02
N LEU A 374 -2.37 21.93 3.38
CA LEU A 374 -1.52 22.72 2.49
C LEU A 374 -0.38 21.91 1.83
N PRO A 375 0.39 21.05 2.56
CA PRO A 375 1.46 20.27 1.94
C PRO A 375 0.94 19.33 0.86
N LEU A 376 -0.22 18.71 1.11
CA LEU A 376 -0.87 17.76 0.21
C LEU A 376 -1.44 18.46 -1.03
N VAL A 377 -2.20 19.54 -0.83
CA VAL A 377 -2.77 20.34 -1.93
C VAL A 377 -1.68 20.92 -2.83
N PHE A 378 -0.61 21.41 -2.22
CA PHE A 378 0.54 21.94 -2.96
C PHE A 378 1.23 20.84 -3.79
N LEU A 379 1.44 19.65 -3.20
CA LEU A 379 2.01 18.51 -3.91
C LEU A 379 1.15 18.11 -5.12
N ILE A 380 -0.17 17.99 -4.92
CA ILE A 380 -1.11 17.64 -5.99
C ILE A 380 -1.02 18.68 -7.12
N TRP A 381 -1.07 19.96 -6.78
CA TRP A 381 -0.97 21.04 -7.75
C TRP A 381 0.32 21.00 -8.55
N MET A 382 1.47 20.85 -7.89
CA MET A 382 2.77 20.77 -8.56
C MET A 382 2.89 19.58 -9.52
N VAL A 383 2.36 18.43 -9.10
CA VAL A 383 2.42 17.19 -9.87
C VAL A 383 1.46 17.22 -11.06
N THR A 384 0.23 17.68 -10.87
CA THR A 384 -0.77 17.73 -11.95
C THR A 384 -0.47 18.82 -12.97
N ALA A 385 0.03 19.97 -12.52
CA ALA A 385 0.44 21.06 -13.41
C ALA A 385 1.79 20.82 -14.09
N ASN A 386 2.51 19.75 -13.75
CA ASN A 386 3.80 19.37 -14.34
C ASN A 386 4.86 20.51 -14.28
N ILE A 387 4.83 21.33 -13.22
CA ILE A 387 5.64 22.55 -13.10
C ILE A 387 7.13 22.22 -12.92
N ARG A 388 7.42 21.19 -12.14
CA ARG A 388 8.78 20.72 -11.82
C ARG A 388 8.82 19.20 -11.73
N SER A 389 10.03 18.65 -11.59
CA SER A 389 10.19 17.22 -11.39
C SER A 389 9.46 16.75 -10.11
N LEU A 390 8.99 15.52 -10.13
CA LEU A 390 8.25 14.90 -9.04
C LEU A 390 9.02 14.94 -7.70
N GLN A 391 10.34 14.74 -7.74
CA GLN A 391 11.22 14.77 -6.57
C GLN A 391 11.32 16.18 -5.96
N PHE A 392 11.41 17.19 -6.83
CA PHE A 392 11.47 18.58 -6.39
C PHE A 392 10.16 19.00 -5.72
N SER A 393 9.03 18.56 -6.28
CA SER A 393 7.71 18.81 -5.71
C SER A 393 7.57 18.20 -4.31
N ALA A 394 8.05 16.96 -4.12
CA ALA A 394 8.06 16.29 -2.82
C ALA A 394 8.98 17.00 -1.81
N ALA A 395 10.16 17.45 -2.24
CA ALA A 395 11.08 18.18 -1.36
C ALA A 395 10.49 19.53 -0.87
N ILE A 396 9.81 20.28 -1.75
CA ILE A 396 9.09 21.50 -1.33
C ILE A 396 7.93 21.14 -0.40
N ALA A 397 7.18 20.09 -0.67
CA ALA A 397 6.10 19.63 0.20
C ALA A 397 6.60 19.27 1.63
N ILE A 398 7.84 18.71 1.76
CA ILE A 398 8.49 18.51 3.06
C ILE A 398 8.70 19.87 3.77
N LEU A 399 9.22 20.88 3.07
CA LEU A 399 9.43 22.21 3.66
C LEU A 399 8.11 22.86 4.10
N ILE A 400 7.06 22.71 3.29
CA ILE A 400 5.72 23.18 3.65
C ILE A 400 5.19 22.43 4.88
N SER A 401 5.41 21.11 4.97
CA SER A 401 5.01 20.32 6.15
C SER A 401 5.71 20.81 7.42
N ILE A 402 6.98 21.16 7.35
CA ILE A 402 7.72 21.76 8.46
C ILE A 402 7.11 23.11 8.85
N ALA A 403 6.82 23.97 7.87
CA ALA A 403 6.22 25.28 8.13
C ALA A 403 4.82 25.15 8.76
N VAL A 404 3.98 24.24 8.26
CA VAL A 404 2.65 23.96 8.81
C VAL A 404 2.75 23.43 10.25
N SER A 405 3.67 22.50 10.51
CA SER A 405 3.89 21.97 11.86
C SER A 405 4.43 23.02 12.82
N LEU A 406 5.26 23.95 12.34
CA LEU A 406 5.77 25.06 13.15
C LEU A 406 4.64 25.95 13.66
N VAL A 407 3.64 26.26 12.81
CA VAL A 407 2.45 27.05 13.20
C VAL A 407 1.69 26.35 14.33
N GLY A 408 1.41 25.05 14.19
CA GLY A 408 0.78 24.24 15.24
C GLY A 408 1.58 24.24 16.55
N THR A 409 2.89 24.01 16.45
CA THR A 409 3.79 23.97 17.61
C THR A 409 3.88 25.31 18.34
N ILE A 410 3.82 26.45 17.64
CA ILE A 410 3.77 27.78 18.25
C ILE A 410 2.47 27.97 19.05
N CYS A 411 1.35 27.55 18.49
CA CYS A 411 0.06 27.62 19.19
C CYS A 411 0.06 26.77 20.46
N ASP A 412 0.57 25.53 20.39
CA ASP A 412 0.65 24.63 21.54
C ASP A 412 1.64 25.14 22.60
N ALA A 413 2.81 25.64 22.20
CA ALA A 413 3.78 26.21 23.11
C ALA A 413 3.24 27.48 23.81
N SER A 414 2.46 28.29 23.09
CA SER A 414 1.82 29.48 23.65
C SER A 414 0.74 29.11 24.69
N ALA A 415 0.00 28.03 24.44
CA ALA A 415 -0.97 27.50 25.40
C ALA A 415 -0.28 26.93 26.65
N GLU A 416 0.81 26.14 26.45
CA GLU A 416 1.61 25.53 27.52
C GLU A 416 2.23 26.56 28.43
N VAL A 417 2.82 27.65 27.88
CA VAL A 417 3.38 28.77 28.67
C VAL A 417 2.31 29.51 29.42
N ARG A 418 1.09 29.66 28.89
CA ARG A 418 -0.05 30.28 29.60
C ARG A 418 -0.53 29.41 30.78
N GLU A 419 -0.55 28.09 30.64
CA GLU A 419 -0.96 27.16 31.71
C GLU A 419 0.10 27.04 32.81
N THR A 420 1.37 26.82 32.41
CA THR A 420 2.48 26.50 33.34
C THR A 420 3.15 27.73 33.93
N LYS A 421 2.98 28.91 33.28
CA LYS A 421 3.70 30.15 33.59
C LYS A 421 5.22 30.04 33.63
N THR A 422 5.79 28.98 33.00
CA THR A 422 7.21 28.70 33.00
C THR A 422 7.71 28.44 31.56
N GLY A 423 8.91 28.88 31.25
CA GLY A 423 9.56 28.65 29.96
C GLY A 423 9.35 29.76 28.92
N SER A 424 10.13 29.74 27.87
CA SER A 424 10.02 30.63 26.72
C SER A 424 9.28 29.92 25.59
N VAL A 425 8.27 30.56 24.99
CA VAL A 425 7.54 30.04 23.82
C VAL A 425 8.53 29.67 22.71
N ALA A 426 9.53 30.50 22.43
CA ALA A 426 10.54 30.24 21.41
C ALA A 426 11.38 28.99 21.72
N GLY A 427 11.81 28.80 22.98
CA GLY A 427 12.59 27.64 23.40
C GLY A 427 11.83 26.33 23.31
N ILE A 428 10.55 26.33 23.76
CA ILE A 428 9.68 25.15 23.67
C ILE A 428 9.39 24.81 22.19
N THR A 429 9.08 25.82 21.38
CA THR A 429 8.84 25.66 19.94
C THR A 429 10.06 25.07 19.23
N ALA A 430 11.26 25.65 19.44
CA ALA A 430 12.48 25.18 18.82
C ALA A 430 12.79 23.72 19.18
N LYS A 431 12.61 23.35 20.46
CA LYS A 431 12.84 21.98 20.94
C LYS A 431 11.81 20.98 20.33
N LYS A 432 10.51 21.32 20.32
CA LYS A 432 9.46 20.45 19.74
C LYS A 432 9.63 20.30 18.24
N THR A 433 9.88 21.40 17.51
CA THR A 433 10.09 21.38 16.05
C THR A 433 11.37 20.61 15.68
N GLY A 434 12.48 20.84 16.38
CA GLY A 434 13.73 20.10 16.14
C GLY A 434 13.57 18.60 16.35
N ARG A 435 12.84 18.19 17.40
CA ARG A 435 12.52 16.79 17.65
C ARG A 435 11.61 16.21 16.57
N MET A 436 10.58 16.94 16.16
CA MET A 436 9.67 16.52 15.08
C MET A 436 10.43 16.30 13.76
N ILE A 437 11.36 17.21 13.39
CA ILE A 437 12.19 17.06 12.19
C ILE A 437 13.06 15.79 12.29
N LEU A 438 13.73 15.58 13.42
CA LEU A 438 14.59 14.40 13.63
C LEU A 438 13.76 13.11 13.55
N ASP A 439 12.65 13.06 14.25
CA ASP A 439 11.75 11.88 14.28
C ASP A 439 11.11 11.60 12.91
N SER A 440 10.81 12.64 12.11
CA SER A 440 10.27 12.51 10.75
C SER A 440 11.32 11.96 9.78
N LEU A 441 12.54 12.47 9.84
CA LEU A 441 13.68 11.98 9.05
C LEU A 441 14.05 10.53 9.44
N GLU A 442 14.02 10.20 10.73
CA GLU A 442 14.22 8.83 11.21
C GLU A 442 13.18 7.88 10.66
N ALA A 443 11.89 8.26 10.72
CA ALA A 443 10.80 7.44 10.20
C ALA A 443 10.91 7.25 8.69
N GLY A 444 11.20 8.30 7.94
CA GLY A 444 11.43 8.24 6.50
C GLY A 444 12.61 7.33 6.13
N GLY A 445 13.72 7.43 6.85
CA GLY A 445 14.88 6.55 6.67
C GLY A 445 14.53 5.07 6.91
N LYS A 446 13.84 4.77 8.00
CA LYS A 446 13.37 3.41 8.33
C LYS A 446 12.43 2.85 7.29
N GLY A 447 11.41 3.61 6.88
CA GLY A 447 10.45 3.17 5.86
C GLY A 447 11.09 2.92 4.50
N SER A 448 12.16 3.64 4.16
CA SER A 448 12.88 3.43 2.90
C SER A 448 13.65 2.11 2.85
N ILE A 449 14.04 1.52 3.99
CA ILE A 449 14.84 0.28 4.04
C ILE A 449 14.05 -0.89 3.46
N THR A 450 12.85 -1.13 3.96
CA THR A 450 12.01 -2.28 3.57
C THR A 450 11.64 -2.21 2.11
N VAL A 451 11.28 -1.03 1.62
CA VAL A 451 10.93 -0.80 0.22
C VAL A 451 12.14 -1.00 -0.69
N ALA A 452 13.32 -0.49 -0.33
CA ALA A 452 14.53 -0.66 -1.14
C ALA A 452 14.95 -2.13 -1.25
N VAL A 453 14.93 -2.87 -0.13
CA VAL A 453 15.25 -4.29 -0.09
C VAL A 453 14.23 -5.10 -0.90
N ALA A 454 12.94 -4.79 -0.76
CA ALA A 454 11.88 -5.42 -1.53
C ALA A 454 12.02 -5.16 -3.04
N CYS A 455 12.36 -3.92 -3.44
CA CYS A 455 12.67 -3.56 -4.83
C CYS A 455 13.89 -4.32 -5.37
N ALA A 456 14.94 -4.49 -4.57
CA ALA A 456 16.12 -5.27 -4.97
C ALA A 456 15.78 -6.73 -5.23
N MET A 457 14.97 -7.34 -4.36
CA MET A 457 14.51 -8.73 -4.54
C MET A 457 13.59 -8.86 -5.78
N ALA A 458 12.68 -7.91 -5.99
CA ALA A 458 11.82 -7.88 -7.17
C ALA A 458 12.65 -7.73 -8.47
N GLY A 459 13.72 -6.94 -8.42
CA GLY A 459 14.67 -6.84 -9.52
C GLY A 459 15.38 -8.18 -9.82
N MET A 460 15.74 -8.94 -8.79
CA MET A 460 16.31 -10.29 -8.97
C MET A 460 15.30 -11.24 -9.62
N ILE A 461 14.02 -11.18 -9.23
CA ILE A 461 12.94 -11.97 -9.86
C ILE A 461 12.85 -11.64 -11.35
N ALA A 462 12.76 -10.33 -11.68
CA ALA A 462 12.71 -9.88 -13.07
C ALA A 462 13.94 -10.32 -13.87
N GLY A 463 15.13 -10.26 -13.28
CA GLY A 463 16.38 -10.75 -13.89
C GLY A 463 16.35 -12.25 -14.20
N CYS A 464 15.91 -13.09 -13.26
CA CYS A 464 15.74 -14.52 -13.48
C CYS A 464 14.74 -14.83 -14.61
N ILE A 465 13.60 -14.12 -14.63
CA ILE A 465 12.55 -14.27 -15.65
C ILE A 465 13.09 -13.89 -17.03
N THR A 466 13.86 -12.79 -17.10
CA THR A 466 14.47 -12.31 -18.36
C THR A 466 15.49 -13.32 -18.91
N VAL A 467 16.40 -13.81 -18.06
CA VAL A 467 17.45 -14.75 -18.46
C VAL A 467 16.88 -16.08 -18.93
N THR A 468 15.78 -16.55 -18.32
CA THR A 468 15.19 -17.87 -18.64
C THR A 468 14.11 -17.83 -19.70
N GLY A 469 13.64 -16.63 -20.12
CA GLY A 469 12.48 -16.48 -20.99
C GLY A 469 11.17 -17.00 -20.38
N LEU A 470 11.11 -17.11 -19.04
CA LEU A 470 9.96 -17.69 -18.33
C LEU A 470 8.67 -16.91 -18.61
N ALA A 471 8.76 -15.60 -18.82
CA ALA A 471 7.59 -14.78 -19.16
C ALA A 471 6.87 -15.30 -20.42
N SER A 472 7.62 -15.60 -21.49
CA SER A 472 7.05 -16.14 -22.73
C SER A 472 6.40 -17.52 -22.53
N LYS A 473 6.98 -18.36 -21.66
CA LYS A 473 6.41 -19.69 -21.34
C LYS A 473 5.10 -19.55 -20.54
N LEU A 474 5.05 -18.63 -19.58
CA LEU A 474 3.82 -18.36 -18.82
C LEU A 474 2.72 -17.81 -19.73
N ILE A 475 3.05 -16.85 -20.60
CA ILE A 475 2.12 -16.30 -21.59
C ILE A 475 1.54 -17.42 -22.46
N SER A 476 2.42 -18.26 -23.06
CA SER A 476 1.99 -19.39 -23.91
C SER A 476 1.10 -20.37 -23.14
N GLY A 477 1.41 -20.65 -21.87
CA GLY A 477 0.60 -21.52 -21.02
C GLY A 477 -0.81 -20.99 -20.77
N VAL A 478 -0.93 -19.72 -20.41
CA VAL A 478 -2.24 -19.07 -20.17
C VAL A 478 -3.06 -19.02 -21.48
N ILE A 479 -2.42 -18.65 -22.59
CA ILE A 479 -3.06 -18.62 -23.91
C ILE A 479 -3.55 -20.03 -24.29
N ALA A 480 -2.74 -21.07 -24.13
CA ALA A 480 -3.13 -22.45 -24.45
C ALA A 480 -4.35 -22.92 -23.65
N ILE A 481 -4.42 -22.56 -22.35
CA ILE A 481 -5.57 -22.91 -21.50
C ILE A 481 -6.81 -22.09 -21.89
N SER A 482 -6.65 -20.80 -22.12
CA SER A 482 -7.77 -19.93 -22.44
C SER A 482 -8.34 -20.17 -23.84
N SER A 483 -7.48 -20.46 -24.83
CA SER A 483 -7.89 -20.76 -26.20
C SER A 483 -8.64 -22.10 -26.37
N ALA A 484 -8.65 -22.95 -25.33
CA ALA A 484 -9.51 -24.13 -25.31
C ALA A 484 -11.01 -23.81 -25.29
N ILE A 485 -11.37 -22.55 -24.94
CA ILE A 485 -12.75 -22.07 -24.95
C ILE A 485 -13.01 -21.37 -26.29
N PRO A 486 -14.01 -21.83 -27.10
CA PRO A 486 -14.30 -21.25 -28.40
C PRO A 486 -14.84 -19.81 -28.35
N ASN A 487 -15.50 -19.43 -27.26
CA ASN A 487 -16.05 -18.09 -27.10
C ASN A 487 -14.98 -17.10 -26.67
N PRO A 488 -14.68 -16.03 -27.46
CA PRO A 488 -13.59 -15.08 -27.16
C PRO A 488 -13.75 -14.38 -25.81
N THR A 489 -14.98 -13.99 -25.45
CA THR A 489 -15.26 -13.29 -24.17
C THR A 489 -15.04 -14.22 -22.97
N LEU A 490 -15.51 -15.45 -23.04
CA LEU A 490 -15.27 -16.45 -21.99
C LEU A 490 -13.81 -16.84 -21.89
N SER A 491 -13.09 -16.93 -23.02
CA SER A 491 -11.65 -17.16 -23.07
C SER A 491 -10.89 -16.03 -22.34
N LEU A 492 -11.23 -14.77 -22.63
CA LEU A 492 -10.64 -13.61 -21.97
C LEU A 492 -10.96 -13.61 -20.47
N LEU A 493 -12.22 -13.86 -20.08
CA LEU A 493 -12.60 -13.93 -18.65
C LEU A 493 -11.85 -15.03 -17.90
N LEU A 494 -11.62 -16.19 -18.53
CA LEU A 494 -10.81 -17.26 -17.93
C LEU A 494 -9.37 -16.82 -17.75
N ALA A 495 -8.77 -16.16 -18.74
CA ALA A 495 -7.40 -15.66 -18.65
C ALA A 495 -7.26 -14.59 -17.54
N LEU A 496 -8.22 -13.67 -17.45
CA LEU A 496 -8.30 -12.70 -16.36
C LEU A 496 -8.41 -13.38 -15.00
N PHE A 497 -9.26 -14.41 -14.89
CA PHE A 497 -9.44 -15.17 -13.65
C PHE A 497 -8.16 -15.91 -13.23
N LEU A 498 -7.48 -16.58 -14.16
CA LEU A 498 -6.21 -17.24 -13.88
C LEU A 498 -5.13 -16.24 -13.46
N THR A 499 -5.07 -15.09 -14.13
CA THR A 499 -4.15 -14.00 -13.78
C THR A 499 -4.46 -13.43 -12.40
N MET A 500 -5.73 -13.23 -12.07
CA MET A 500 -6.17 -12.81 -10.73
C MET A 500 -5.68 -13.77 -9.65
N LEU A 501 -5.92 -15.09 -9.84
CA LEU A 501 -5.46 -16.10 -8.88
C LEU A 501 -3.95 -16.08 -8.71
N CYS A 502 -3.21 -15.95 -9.83
CA CYS A 502 -1.76 -15.84 -9.81
C CYS A 502 -1.32 -14.60 -8.99
N CYS A 503 -1.95 -13.44 -9.24
CA CYS A 503 -1.65 -12.21 -8.50
C CYS A 503 -1.93 -12.34 -7.00
N ILE A 504 -3.08 -12.90 -6.60
CA ILE A 504 -3.41 -13.11 -5.18
C ILE A 504 -2.38 -14.04 -4.52
N VAL A 505 -2.04 -15.16 -5.16
CA VAL A 505 -1.07 -16.13 -4.61
C VAL A 505 0.31 -15.51 -4.47
N LEU A 506 0.80 -14.81 -5.50
CA LEU A 506 2.10 -14.13 -5.48
C LEU A 506 2.13 -12.96 -4.48
N GLY A 507 0.97 -12.33 -4.23
CA GLY A 507 0.83 -11.21 -3.31
C GLY A 507 0.81 -11.57 -1.84
N MET A 508 0.59 -12.83 -1.50
CA MET A 508 0.42 -13.25 -0.11
C MET A 508 1.65 -12.97 0.76
N GLY A 509 1.49 -12.05 1.71
CA GLY A 509 2.52 -11.73 2.70
C GLY A 509 3.76 -11.00 2.16
N VAL A 510 3.62 -10.35 1.01
CA VAL A 510 4.66 -9.53 0.36
C VAL A 510 4.24 -8.06 0.46
N PRO A 511 5.13 -7.13 0.82
CA PRO A 511 4.81 -5.69 0.81
C PRO A 511 4.35 -5.23 -0.58
N THR A 512 3.39 -4.31 -0.62
CA THR A 512 2.68 -3.87 -1.84
C THR A 512 3.62 -3.47 -2.98
N THR A 513 4.71 -2.76 -2.66
CA THR A 513 5.68 -2.29 -3.67
C THR A 513 6.38 -3.45 -4.36
N ALA A 514 6.87 -4.43 -3.57
CA ALA A 514 7.52 -5.63 -4.12
C ALA A 514 6.53 -6.51 -4.87
N ASN A 515 5.34 -6.67 -4.32
CA ASN A 515 4.24 -7.40 -4.92
C ASN A 515 3.92 -6.86 -6.32
N TYR A 516 3.72 -5.54 -6.43
CA TYR A 516 3.49 -4.91 -7.73
C TYR A 516 4.66 -5.14 -8.72
N CYS A 517 5.93 -5.01 -8.28
CA CYS A 517 7.08 -5.26 -9.15
C CYS A 517 7.09 -6.68 -9.72
N ILE A 518 6.79 -7.68 -8.88
CA ILE A 518 6.71 -9.08 -9.30
C ILE A 518 5.62 -9.24 -10.36
N MET A 519 4.42 -8.74 -10.09
CA MET A 519 3.28 -8.90 -10.99
C MET A 519 3.40 -8.09 -12.27
N ALA A 520 3.99 -6.90 -12.22
CA ALA A 520 4.28 -6.09 -13.40
C ALA A 520 5.24 -6.80 -14.36
N SER A 521 6.16 -7.62 -13.82
CA SER A 521 7.13 -8.38 -14.62
C SER A 521 6.62 -9.76 -15.07
N THR A 522 5.65 -10.34 -14.36
CA THR A 522 5.16 -11.71 -14.63
C THR A 522 3.75 -11.74 -15.22
N CYS A 523 2.81 -11.07 -14.59
CA CYS A 523 1.38 -11.16 -14.89
C CYS A 523 0.88 -10.10 -15.86
N ALA A 524 1.38 -8.85 -15.76
CA ALA A 524 0.95 -7.78 -16.66
C ALA A 524 1.25 -8.08 -18.14
N PRO A 525 2.42 -8.64 -18.52
CA PRO A 525 2.70 -9.03 -19.91
C PRO A 525 1.70 -10.03 -20.48
N ILE A 526 1.15 -10.93 -19.66
CA ILE A 526 0.14 -11.91 -20.08
C ILE A 526 -1.10 -11.17 -20.60
N LEU A 527 -1.61 -10.22 -19.81
CA LEU A 527 -2.79 -9.44 -20.14
C LEU A 527 -2.58 -8.54 -21.37
N ILE A 528 -1.40 -7.92 -21.48
CA ILE A 528 -1.02 -7.08 -22.63
C ILE A 528 -1.00 -7.92 -23.92
N THR A 529 -0.47 -9.15 -23.89
CA THR A 529 -0.43 -10.05 -25.04
C THR A 529 -1.83 -10.51 -25.45
N LEU A 530 -2.79 -10.57 -24.52
CA LEU A 530 -4.20 -10.87 -24.79
C LEU A 530 -4.97 -9.63 -25.32
N GLY A 531 -4.30 -8.52 -25.60
CA GLY A 531 -4.91 -7.32 -26.17
C GLY A 531 -5.46 -6.31 -25.14
N ILE A 532 -5.27 -6.55 -23.84
CA ILE A 532 -5.68 -5.59 -22.82
C ILE A 532 -4.71 -4.40 -22.84
N PRO A 533 -5.22 -3.15 -22.84
CA PRO A 533 -4.37 -1.95 -22.80
C PRO A 533 -3.39 -1.99 -21.64
N LYS A 534 -2.15 -1.52 -21.88
CA LYS A 534 -1.05 -1.57 -20.90
C LYS A 534 -1.47 -0.99 -19.54
N VAL A 535 -2.19 0.13 -19.54
CA VAL A 535 -2.67 0.79 -18.31
C VAL A 535 -3.62 -0.13 -17.56
N ALA A 536 -4.63 -0.68 -18.22
CA ALA A 536 -5.59 -1.59 -17.61
C ALA A 536 -4.91 -2.86 -17.06
N ALA A 537 -3.95 -3.43 -17.79
CA ALA A 537 -3.19 -4.59 -17.34
C ALA A 537 -2.39 -4.29 -16.05
N HIS A 538 -1.71 -3.15 -15.98
CA HIS A 538 -0.94 -2.75 -14.79
C HIS A 538 -1.84 -2.42 -13.60
N PHE A 539 -2.97 -1.76 -13.80
CA PHE A 539 -3.96 -1.53 -12.75
C PHE A 539 -4.60 -2.85 -12.27
N PHE A 540 -4.89 -3.78 -13.19
CA PHE A 540 -5.44 -5.09 -12.86
C PHE A 540 -4.54 -5.86 -11.89
N VAL A 541 -3.27 -6.01 -12.24
CA VAL A 541 -2.33 -6.75 -11.40
C VAL A 541 -2.09 -6.02 -10.06
N PHE A 542 -2.09 -4.70 -10.05
CA PHE A 542 -1.95 -3.92 -8.83
C PHE A 542 -3.12 -4.12 -7.86
N TYR A 543 -4.36 -4.07 -8.37
CA TYR A 543 -5.55 -4.30 -7.56
C TYR A 543 -5.54 -5.68 -6.91
N PHE A 544 -5.27 -6.74 -7.67
CA PHE A 544 -5.23 -8.09 -7.11
C PHE A 544 -4.01 -8.33 -6.21
N GLY A 545 -2.96 -7.55 -6.40
CA GLY A 545 -1.84 -7.51 -5.47
C GLY A 545 -2.22 -7.00 -4.09
N ILE A 546 -2.90 -5.87 -4.01
CA ILE A 546 -3.28 -5.28 -2.71
C ILE A 546 -4.40 -6.06 -2.01
N VAL A 547 -5.33 -6.67 -2.76
CA VAL A 547 -6.43 -7.46 -2.20
C VAL A 547 -5.92 -8.71 -1.46
N ALA A 548 -4.73 -9.21 -1.76
CA ALA A 548 -4.09 -10.28 -1.01
C ALA A 548 -3.93 -9.96 0.49
N ASP A 549 -3.83 -8.67 0.88
CA ASP A 549 -3.72 -8.23 2.28
C ASP A 549 -5.02 -8.39 3.09
N ILE A 550 -6.16 -8.60 2.43
CA ILE A 550 -7.46 -8.83 3.08
C ILE A 550 -8.06 -10.20 2.74
N THR A 551 -7.41 -10.97 1.85
CA THR A 551 -7.92 -12.28 1.41
C THR A 551 -7.27 -13.41 2.21
N PRO A 552 -8.05 -14.26 2.91
CA PRO A 552 -7.52 -15.46 3.53
C PRO A 552 -6.82 -16.39 2.51
N PRO A 553 -5.76 -17.13 2.92
CA PRO A 553 -5.36 -17.41 4.29
C PRO A 553 -4.36 -16.43 4.91
N VAL A 554 -3.82 -15.46 4.19
CA VAL A 554 -2.76 -14.57 4.72
C VAL A 554 -3.32 -13.29 5.32
N ALA A 555 -4.17 -12.54 4.63
CA ALA A 555 -5.03 -11.44 5.09
C ALA A 555 -4.44 -10.53 6.21
N LEU A 556 -3.20 -10.04 6.06
CA LEU A 556 -2.45 -9.36 7.13
C LEU A 556 -3.18 -8.15 7.72
N ALA A 557 -3.80 -7.32 6.89
CA ALA A 557 -4.57 -6.16 7.34
C ALA A 557 -5.82 -6.59 8.13
N ALA A 558 -6.53 -7.62 7.66
CA ALA A 558 -7.69 -8.13 8.36
C ALA A 558 -7.32 -8.77 9.72
N TYR A 559 -6.17 -9.42 9.80
CA TYR A 559 -5.68 -10.00 11.05
C TYR A 559 -5.24 -8.91 12.04
N ALA A 560 -4.64 -7.82 11.56
CA ALA A 560 -4.36 -6.66 12.41
C ALA A 560 -5.67 -6.02 12.94
N GLY A 561 -6.66 -5.83 12.07
CA GLY A 561 -7.99 -5.36 12.47
C GLY A 561 -8.69 -6.28 13.47
N SER A 562 -8.55 -7.62 13.30
CA SER A 562 -9.11 -8.60 14.23
C SER A 562 -8.48 -8.54 15.62
N ALA A 563 -7.18 -8.26 15.69
CA ALA A 563 -6.46 -8.12 16.95
C ALA A 563 -6.97 -6.91 17.75
N ILE A 564 -7.17 -5.76 17.09
CA ILE A 564 -7.73 -4.57 17.72
C ILE A 564 -9.20 -4.79 18.11
N ALA A 565 -9.97 -5.44 17.24
CA ALA A 565 -11.37 -5.77 17.49
C ALA A 565 -11.54 -6.84 18.58
N LYS A 566 -10.47 -7.60 18.90
CA LYS A 566 -10.49 -8.79 19.76
C LYS A 566 -11.48 -9.82 19.21
N SER A 567 -11.35 -10.16 17.91
CA SER A 567 -12.26 -11.03 17.15
C SER A 567 -11.51 -12.17 16.46
N ASP A 568 -12.25 -13.10 15.86
CA ASP A 568 -11.69 -14.22 15.10
C ASP A 568 -11.03 -13.72 13.81
N PRO A 569 -9.72 -13.99 13.58
CA PRO A 569 -8.99 -13.49 12.40
C PRO A 569 -9.56 -13.99 11.08
N MET A 570 -9.94 -15.29 11.01
CA MET A 570 -10.44 -15.87 9.77
C MET A 570 -11.81 -15.30 9.39
N LYS A 571 -12.72 -15.14 10.37
CA LYS A 571 -14.02 -14.52 10.14
C LYS A 571 -13.88 -13.05 9.75
N THR A 572 -12.94 -12.35 10.35
CA THR A 572 -12.62 -10.95 10.01
C THR A 572 -12.10 -10.87 8.56
N GLY A 573 -11.20 -11.77 8.14
CA GLY A 573 -10.70 -11.83 6.77
C GLY A 573 -11.80 -12.13 5.75
N ILE A 574 -12.67 -13.10 6.02
CA ILE A 574 -13.81 -13.41 5.14
C ILE A 574 -14.76 -12.21 5.02
N ASN A 575 -15.05 -11.52 6.12
CA ASN A 575 -15.87 -10.31 6.07
C ASN A 575 -15.18 -9.17 5.33
N ALA A 576 -13.86 -9.00 5.48
CA ALA A 576 -13.09 -7.99 4.75
C ALA A 576 -13.12 -8.25 3.22
N THR A 577 -12.94 -9.50 2.80
CA THR A 577 -13.07 -9.91 1.40
C THR A 577 -14.47 -9.61 0.84
N LYS A 578 -15.52 -9.89 1.61
CA LYS A 578 -16.92 -9.57 1.20
C LYS A 578 -17.14 -8.06 1.08
N LEU A 579 -16.67 -7.27 2.02
CA LEU A 579 -16.81 -5.82 2.00
C LEU A 579 -16.05 -5.19 0.82
N ALA A 580 -14.89 -5.75 0.49
CA ALA A 580 -14.05 -5.30 -0.61
C ALA A 580 -14.42 -5.94 -1.96
N ILE A 581 -15.63 -6.45 -2.13
CA ILE A 581 -16.04 -7.14 -3.38
C ILE A 581 -15.86 -6.25 -4.61
N ALA A 582 -16.02 -4.94 -4.48
CA ALA A 582 -15.74 -4.00 -5.54
C ALA A 582 -14.31 -4.09 -6.06
N ALA A 583 -13.32 -4.39 -5.20
CA ALA A 583 -11.93 -4.58 -5.61
C ALA A 583 -11.72 -5.81 -6.49
N PHE A 584 -12.59 -6.80 -6.41
CA PHE A 584 -12.55 -7.97 -7.28
C PHE A 584 -13.27 -7.72 -8.62
N ILE A 585 -14.20 -6.79 -8.66
CA ILE A 585 -15.07 -6.53 -9.81
C ILE A 585 -14.50 -5.40 -10.68
N VAL A 586 -14.12 -4.29 -10.06
CA VAL A 586 -13.62 -3.09 -10.77
C VAL A 586 -12.47 -3.40 -11.74
N PRO A 587 -11.49 -4.28 -11.42
CA PRO A 587 -10.46 -4.66 -12.38
C PRO A 587 -10.97 -5.34 -13.65
N TYR A 588 -12.01 -6.17 -13.55
CA TYR A 588 -12.63 -6.78 -14.73
C TYR A 588 -13.31 -5.73 -15.59
N ILE A 589 -14.01 -4.76 -14.96
CA ILE A 589 -14.68 -3.69 -15.70
C ILE A 589 -13.66 -2.92 -16.54
N PHE A 590 -12.57 -2.40 -15.96
CA PHE A 590 -11.63 -1.60 -16.74
C PHE A 590 -10.73 -2.45 -17.65
N ALA A 591 -10.58 -3.74 -17.41
CA ALA A 591 -9.90 -4.64 -18.35
C ALA A 591 -10.75 -4.90 -19.60
N MET A 592 -12.08 -4.99 -19.45
CA MET A 592 -13.03 -5.17 -20.55
C MET A 592 -13.43 -3.82 -21.18
N ASN A 593 -13.52 -2.76 -20.38
CA ASN A 593 -13.87 -1.41 -20.84
C ASN A 593 -12.89 -0.35 -20.31
N PRO A 594 -11.83 -0.02 -21.08
CA PRO A 594 -10.84 0.97 -20.69
C PRO A 594 -11.36 2.40 -20.48
N SER A 595 -12.61 2.72 -20.92
CA SER A 595 -13.26 4.02 -20.69
C SER A 595 -13.37 4.35 -19.20
N MET A 596 -13.42 3.32 -18.35
CA MET A 596 -13.44 3.45 -16.89
C MET A 596 -12.15 4.10 -16.34
N LEU A 597 -11.05 4.00 -17.06
CA LEU A 597 -9.79 4.64 -16.72
C LEU A 597 -9.69 6.07 -17.30
N LEU A 598 -10.78 6.64 -17.81
CA LEU A 598 -10.83 7.98 -18.43
C LEU A 598 -9.84 8.12 -19.60
N MET A 599 -9.63 7.03 -20.35
CA MET A 599 -8.73 6.99 -21.51
C MET A 599 -9.53 7.24 -22.79
N ASP A 600 -9.14 8.25 -23.55
CA ASP A 600 -9.51 8.54 -24.97
C ASP A 600 -10.99 8.45 -25.37
N GLN A 601 -11.90 8.56 -24.43
CA GLN A 601 -13.35 8.46 -24.71
C GLN A 601 -14.09 9.74 -24.30
N GLY A 602 -15.22 10.01 -25.01
CA GLY A 602 -16.05 11.16 -24.73
C GLY A 602 -16.62 11.14 -23.30
N VAL A 603 -16.82 12.32 -22.72
CA VAL A 603 -17.35 12.53 -21.36
C VAL A 603 -18.63 11.75 -21.10
N LEU A 604 -19.49 11.59 -22.14
CA LEU A 604 -20.77 10.87 -22.05
C LEU A 604 -20.57 9.37 -21.79
N ALA A 605 -19.61 8.72 -22.45
CA ALA A 605 -19.29 7.30 -22.22
C ALA A 605 -18.73 7.07 -20.81
N ALA A 606 -17.89 7.97 -20.32
CA ALA A 606 -17.37 7.91 -18.96
C ALA A 606 -18.51 8.03 -17.92
N ILE A 607 -19.45 8.95 -18.11
CA ILE A 607 -20.62 9.10 -17.23
C ILE A 607 -21.49 7.84 -17.24
N GLN A 608 -21.74 7.24 -18.40
CA GLN A 608 -22.49 5.98 -18.50
C GLN A 608 -21.82 4.88 -17.67
N VAL A 609 -20.52 4.64 -17.89
CA VAL A 609 -19.75 3.61 -17.18
C VAL A 609 -19.74 3.86 -15.66
N ILE A 610 -19.65 5.11 -15.21
CA ILE A 610 -19.75 5.45 -13.79
C ILE A 610 -21.10 5.03 -13.20
N ILE A 611 -22.19 5.40 -13.86
CA ILE A 611 -23.55 5.12 -13.38
C ILE A 611 -23.80 3.61 -13.34
N THR A 612 -23.51 2.89 -14.43
CA THR A 612 -23.73 1.45 -14.51
C THR A 612 -22.87 0.69 -13.52
N SER A 613 -21.59 1.06 -13.38
CA SER A 613 -20.69 0.47 -12.37
C SER A 613 -21.16 0.72 -10.93
N CYS A 614 -21.61 1.93 -10.60
CA CYS A 614 -22.18 2.22 -9.28
C CYS A 614 -23.42 1.38 -8.98
N LEU A 615 -24.32 1.24 -9.94
CA LEU A 615 -25.53 0.42 -9.81
C LEU A 615 -25.18 -1.08 -9.73
N GLY A 616 -24.21 -1.54 -10.54
CA GLY A 616 -23.71 -2.91 -10.51
C GLY A 616 -23.11 -3.29 -9.16
N ILE A 617 -22.22 -2.44 -8.63
CA ILE A 617 -21.62 -2.61 -7.31
C ILE A 617 -22.71 -2.58 -6.21
N PHE A 618 -23.70 -1.69 -6.31
CA PHE A 618 -24.83 -1.66 -5.39
C PHE A 618 -25.61 -2.99 -5.41
N GLY A 619 -25.91 -3.53 -6.58
CA GLY A 619 -26.62 -4.81 -6.73
C GLY A 619 -25.84 -5.96 -6.07
N ILE A 620 -24.56 -6.05 -6.32
CA ILE A 620 -23.71 -7.11 -5.76
C ILE A 620 -23.51 -6.93 -4.23
N ALA A 621 -23.27 -5.70 -3.75
CA ALA A 621 -23.18 -5.42 -2.33
C ALA A 621 -24.48 -5.79 -1.60
N ALA A 622 -25.64 -5.44 -2.16
CA ALA A 622 -26.96 -5.79 -1.64
C ALA A 622 -27.20 -7.31 -1.63
N ALA A 623 -26.73 -8.01 -2.65
CA ALA A 623 -26.80 -9.47 -2.71
C ALA A 623 -25.97 -10.13 -1.60
N LEU A 624 -24.76 -9.63 -1.35
CA LEU A 624 -23.85 -10.15 -0.32
C LEU A 624 -24.37 -9.88 1.09
N GLU A 625 -24.84 -8.65 1.36
CA GLU A 625 -25.40 -8.26 2.66
C GLU A 625 -26.79 -8.89 2.91
N GLY A 626 -27.48 -9.29 1.84
CA GLY A 626 -28.83 -9.88 1.90
C GLY A 626 -29.88 -8.90 2.44
N TYR A 627 -29.72 -7.60 2.12
CA TYR A 627 -30.61 -6.54 2.59
C TYR A 627 -30.60 -5.36 1.61
N ILE A 628 -31.79 -4.77 1.34
CA ILE A 628 -31.95 -3.46 0.68
C ILE A 628 -32.93 -2.61 1.49
N VAL A 629 -34.22 -2.94 1.41
CA VAL A 629 -35.32 -2.33 2.17
C VAL A 629 -35.78 -3.26 3.28
N THR A 630 -35.74 -4.56 3.01
CA THR A 630 -36.00 -5.68 3.90
C THR A 630 -34.93 -6.76 3.72
N ARG A 631 -34.95 -7.82 4.55
CA ARG A 631 -34.07 -8.97 4.32
C ARG A 631 -34.40 -9.63 2.99
N ALA A 632 -33.39 -9.78 2.13
CA ALA A 632 -33.53 -10.41 0.83
C ALA A 632 -33.44 -11.94 0.95
N PRO A 633 -34.44 -12.72 0.52
CA PRO A 633 -34.36 -14.16 0.40
C PRO A 633 -33.29 -14.55 -0.64
N TRP A 634 -32.85 -15.82 -0.62
CA TRP A 634 -31.73 -16.29 -1.44
C TRP A 634 -31.92 -16.04 -2.94
N TRP A 635 -33.15 -16.19 -3.48
CA TRP A 635 -33.47 -15.98 -4.90
C TRP A 635 -33.35 -14.50 -5.33
N GLN A 636 -33.74 -13.53 -4.44
CA GLN A 636 -33.54 -12.11 -4.70
C GLN A 636 -32.06 -11.75 -4.69
N ARG A 637 -31.26 -12.39 -3.82
CA ARG A 637 -29.81 -12.20 -3.76
C ARG A 637 -29.16 -12.67 -5.06
N ILE A 638 -29.59 -13.80 -5.63
CA ILE A 638 -29.10 -14.29 -6.93
C ILE A 638 -29.47 -13.31 -8.04
N LEU A 639 -30.71 -12.83 -8.07
CA LEU A 639 -31.14 -11.84 -9.07
C LEU A 639 -30.35 -10.54 -8.97
N LEU A 640 -30.11 -10.04 -7.75
CA LEU A 640 -29.29 -8.84 -7.51
C LEU A 640 -27.84 -9.04 -7.95
N ALA A 641 -27.26 -10.19 -7.68
CA ALA A 641 -25.91 -10.51 -8.13
C ALA A 641 -25.85 -10.61 -9.66
N ALA A 642 -26.78 -11.30 -10.27
CA ALA A 642 -26.86 -11.42 -11.73
C ALA A 642 -27.10 -10.06 -12.41
N GLY A 643 -28.07 -9.26 -11.92
CA GLY A 643 -28.31 -7.90 -12.43
C GLY A 643 -27.10 -6.98 -12.23
N GLY A 644 -26.41 -7.10 -11.08
CA GLY A 644 -25.18 -6.38 -10.83
C GLY A 644 -24.03 -6.77 -11.77
N LEU A 645 -23.90 -8.06 -12.09
CA LEU A 645 -22.90 -8.56 -13.05
C LEU A 645 -23.20 -8.12 -14.48
N CYS A 646 -24.50 -8.10 -14.89
CA CYS A 646 -24.90 -7.57 -16.20
C CYS A 646 -24.50 -6.10 -16.41
N LEU A 647 -24.49 -5.29 -15.34
CA LEU A 647 -24.06 -3.88 -15.38
C LEU A 647 -22.53 -3.70 -15.42
N ILE A 648 -21.77 -4.78 -15.32
CA ILE A 648 -20.30 -4.77 -15.44
C ILE A 648 -19.89 -4.94 -16.89
N ASP A 649 -20.68 -5.67 -17.68
CA ASP A 649 -20.45 -5.86 -19.10
C ASP A 649 -20.81 -4.57 -19.86
N PRO A 650 -19.89 -3.99 -20.68
CA PRO A 650 -20.06 -2.66 -21.29
C PRO A 650 -21.02 -2.65 -22.49
N GLU A 651 -22.00 -3.50 -22.54
CA GLU A 651 -23.01 -3.54 -23.60
C GLU A 651 -24.32 -2.86 -23.17
N PHE A 652 -24.91 -2.04 -24.04
CA PHE A 652 -26.19 -1.34 -23.76
C PHE A 652 -27.31 -2.29 -23.35
N MET A 653 -27.38 -3.47 -23.97
CA MET A 653 -28.46 -4.47 -23.68
C MET A 653 -28.25 -5.06 -22.27
N THR A 654 -27.04 -5.37 -21.87
CA THR A 654 -26.76 -5.89 -20.53
C THR A 654 -27.01 -4.81 -19.46
N ASP A 655 -26.74 -3.55 -19.76
CA ASP A 655 -27.04 -2.40 -18.89
C ASP A 655 -28.54 -2.30 -18.62
N VAL A 656 -29.38 -2.36 -19.70
CA VAL A 656 -30.84 -2.28 -19.58
C VAL A 656 -31.41 -3.45 -18.78
N VAL A 657 -30.92 -4.67 -19.03
CA VAL A 657 -31.35 -5.88 -18.30
C VAL A 657 -30.94 -5.78 -16.83
N GLY A 658 -29.68 -5.37 -16.54
CA GLY A 658 -29.16 -5.24 -15.19
C GLY A 658 -29.96 -4.22 -14.37
N VAL A 659 -30.23 -3.03 -14.93
CA VAL A 659 -31.05 -2.01 -14.29
C VAL A 659 -32.45 -2.52 -14.03
N ALA A 660 -33.06 -3.13 -15.02
CA ALA A 660 -34.44 -3.68 -14.89
C ALA A 660 -34.54 -4.70 -13.76
N VAL A 661 -33.61 -5.65 -13.69
CA VAL A 661 -33.58 -6.67 -12.63
C VAL A 661 -33.46 -6.04 -11.25
N ILE A 662 -32.49 -5.11 -11.06
CA ILE A 662 -32.27 -4.44 -9.75
C ILE A 662 -33.51 -3.64 -9.36
N VAL A 663 -34.10 -2.87 -10.29
CA VAL A 663 -35.32 -2.07 -10.04
C VAL A 663 -36.49 -2.95 -9.66
N VAL A 664 -36.73 -4.06 -10.39
CA VAL A 664 -37.78 -5.02 -10.09
C VAL A 664 -37.66 -5.57 -8.69
N VAL A 665 -36.43 -5.98 -8.27
CA VAL A 665 -36.22 -6.50 -6.91
C VAL A 665 -36.44 -5.41 -5.84
N ILE A 666 -36.01 -4.17 -6.08
CA ILE A 666 -36.27 -3.05 -5.17
C ILE A 666 -37.78 -2.77 -5.02
N VAL A 667 -38.52 -2.69 -6.15
CA VAL A 667 -39.96 -2.45 -6.14
C VAL A 667 -40.69 -3.57 -5.40
N LEU A 668 -40.30 -4.82 -5.67
CA LEU A 668 -40.87 -6.00 -5.01
C LEU A 668 -40.68 -5.95 -3.50
N GLN A 669 -39.47 -5.57 -3.01
CA GLN A 669 -39.21 -5.39 -1.58
C GLN A 669 -40.01 -4.23 -0.96
N ILE A 670 -40.23 -3.14 -1.69
CA ILE A 670 -41.06 -2.02 -1.22
C ILE A 670 -42.51 -2.44 -1.06
N VAL A 671 -43.02 -3.20 -2.05
CA VAL A 671 -44.42 -3.73 -2.02
C VAL A 671 -44.55 -4.71 -0.85
N LEU A 672 -43.65 -5.68 -0.71
CA LEU A 672 -43.68 -6.65 0.38
C LEU A 672 -43.60 -5.97 1.77
N ARG A 673 -42.81 -4.90 1.92
CA ARG A 673 -42.76 -4.12 3.15
C ARG A 673 -44.07 -3.44 3.49
N LYS A 674 -44.79 -2.95 2.48
CA LYS A 674 -46.13 -2.35 2.70
C LYS A 674 -47.16 -3.38 3.21
N HIS A 675 -47.09 -4.62 2.69
CA HIS A 675 -47.98 -5.70 3.12
C HIS A 675 -47.57 -6.35 4.46
N SER A 676 -46.31 -6.25 4.87
CA SER A 676 -45.81 -6.82 6.14
C SER A 676 -45.89 -5.88 7.36
N LYS A 677 -46.32 -4.64 7.19
CA LYS A 677 -46.73 -3.79 8.32
C LYS A 677 -48.11 -4.28 8.78
N PRO A 678 -48.27 -4.80 10.01
CA PRO A 678 -49.59 -4.97 10.57
C PRO A 678 -50.30 -3.61 10.56
N ALA A 679 -51.54 -3.57 10.13
CA ALA A 679 -52.41 -2.42 10.28
C ALA A 679 -52.29 -1.99 11.76
N ALA A 680 -51.67 -0.85 12.03
CA ALA A 680 -51.65 -0.29 13.34
C ALA A 680 -53.09 0.04 13.70
N ALA A 681 -53.64 -0.76 14.63
CA ALA A 681 -54.86 -0.46 15.34
C ALA A 681 -54.60 0.66 16.33
#